data_6a2c85549b3f03389239bf3a51a4d584
#
_entry.id   6a2c85549b3f03389239bf3a51a4d584
#
_cell.length_a   1.000
_cell.length_b   1.000
_cell.length_c   1.000
_cell.angle_alpha   90.00
_cell.angle_beta   90.00
_cell.angle_gamma   90.00
#
_symmetry.space_group_name_H-M   'P 1'
#
loop_
_entity.id
_entity.type
_entity.pdbx_description
1 polymer ?
#
loop_
_entity_poly.entity_id
_entity_poly.type
_entity_poly.pdbx_seq_one_letter_code
_entity_poly.pdbx_strand_id
1 'polypeptide(L)'
;VAGGGGGALLLLLLLLFKGGAGGLLGGNTNTPDTSGHSASTETKVDNTVAKGSREKRTKILGNNQDKITIMVYMCGTDLESKYKMASSDIEEMKSATIGNNIDIIIYTGGCSDWHSNGISSAVNQIYQIKNGQLINLVSDDGAKPMTDPKTLSGFIKYCNSNFPANRNELILWDHGGGSVSGYGYDEKYKSSGSMNLGGISQALKDGGISFDFIGFDACLMATAETAFMLDDYADYLIASEETEPGIGWYYTEWLSKLGANTSMPTVDIGKNIIDDFVTRCDQKCKGQKTTLSIIDLAEFSHTIPEKLNSFAQSVSNKIINQDYQGISDARYKTREFAQSSKIDQIDLVNFAENVGTPEASELSKALKNSVKYNRTSSSITNAYGVSIYFPYQRTSYVDSACNIYNTIGMDSDYGNCIRQFAKLETSGQVANSGNNSPLSSLFGMVSDTVSSGNIDIIGGLINTFMGNSAEKSIDYMNDTSISQESVNEYVSQKFFDSSNLVWEQNENGYFMSLPESQWELVHKIDLNMFYDDGSGYIDLGLDNIYDFDSDGNLIPDTDRNWLAINGQPVAYYHTDTTEIGDNYTISGYVPAMLNGDRVNLILVFDNENPNGYIAGASTDYVGNETDTIPKSLTEINVGDTLDFVCDFYSYDGTYQDSYYIGETMTVPENITISNVDVGEGEVKLMYRFTDIYNQEYWSESITE
;
A
#
# COMPACT_ATOMS: atom_id res chain seq x y z
N VAL A 1 -18.06 -18.52 -30.89
CA VAL A 1 -18.10 -19.35 -29.69
C VAL A 1 -17.14 -18.67 -28.72
N ALA A 2 -17.68 -18.07 -27.70
CA ALA A 2 -16.97 -17.26 -26.75
C ALA A 2 -16.01 -18.11 -25.90
N GLY A 3 -14.72 -17.80 -25.93
CA GLY A 3 -13.74 -18.28 -24.99
C GLY A 3 -13.68 -17.37 -23.78
N GLY A 4 -14.43 -17.66 -22.74
CA GLY A 4 -14.25 -17.12 -21.42
C GLY A 4 -13.37 -18.07 -20.63
N GLY A 5 -12.06 -17.88 -20.59
CA GLY A 5 -11.10 -18.79 -19.97
C GLY A 5 -10.42 -18.27 -18.69
N GLY A 6 -10.66 -17.03 -18.27
CA GLY A 6 -9.92 -16.46 -17.14
C GLY A 6 -10.43 -16.78 -15.73
N GLY A 7 -11.68 -17.18 -15.57
CA GLY A 7 -12.29 -17.32 -14.24
C GLY A 7 -12.22 -18.73 -13.61
N ALA A 8 -11.98 -19.77 -14.39
CA ALA A 8 -11.99 -21.15 -13.88
C ALA A 8 -10.61 -21.62 -13.38
N LEU A 9 -9.54 -20.98 -13.79
CA LEU A 9 -8.17 -21.38 -13.50
C LEU A 9 -7.64 -20.93 -12.14
N LEU A 10 -8.06 -19.77 -11.65
CA LEU A 10 -7.68 -19.27 -10.33
C LEU A 10 -8.13 -20.17 -9.16
N LEU A 11 -9.24 -20.90 -9.35
CA LEU A 11 -9.78 -21.81 -8.33
C LEU A 11 -8.91 -23.03 -8.06
N LEU A 12 -8.10 -23.48 -9.04
CA LEU A 12 -7.29 -24.70 -8.88
C LEU A 12 -6.01 -24.45 -8.06
N LEU A 13 -5.42 -23.29 -8.19
CA LEU A 13 -4.19 -22.94 -7.44
C LEU A 13 -4.46 -22.67 -5.96
N LEU A 14 -5.55 -22.00 -5.63
CA LEU A 14 -5.98 -21.84 -4.24
C LEU A 14 -6.30 -23.19 -3.57
N LEU A 15 -6.70 -24.21 -4.34
CA LEU A 15 -6.90 -25.56 -3.84
C LEU A 15 -5.57 -26.32 -3.63
N LEU A 16 -4.55 -26.08 -4.45
CA LEU A 16 -3.21 -26.69 -4.28
C LEU A 16 -2.45 -26.08 -3.09
N PHE A 17 -2.55 -24.80 -2.87
CA PHE A 17 -1.96 -24.14 -1.69
C PHE A 17 -2.79 -24.27 -0.40
N LYS A 18 -4.08 -24.62 -0.48
CA LYS A 18 -4.89 -25.04 0.70
C LYS A 18 -4.72 -26.51 1.06
N GLY A 19 -4.18 -27.33 0.18
CA GLY A 19 -3.94 -28.74 0.40
C GLY A 19 -2.47 -29.04 0.68
N GLY A 20 -1.96 -28.61 1.81
CA GLY A 20 -0.75 -29.22 2.35
C GLY A 20 -0.99 -30.73 2.45
N ALA A 21 -0.22 -31.52 1.67
CA ALA A 21 -0.27 -32.99 1.69
C ALA A 21 0.10 -33.48 3.09
N GLY A 22 -0.90 -33.74 3.91
CA GLY A 22 -0.77 -34.23 5.27
C GLY A 22 -1.97 -35.08 5.67
N GLY A 23 -1.91 -36.39 5.37
CA GLY A 23 -2.63 -37.38 6.17
C GLY A 23 -4.05 -37.72 5.79
N LEU A 24 -4.22 -38.66 4.88
CA LEU A 24 -5.31 -39.65 4.96
C LEU A 24 -5.13 -40.44 6.26
N LEU A 25 -6.04 -40.26 7.23
CA LEU A 25 -6.73 -41.24 8.03
C LEU A 25 -7.32 -40.65 9.33
N GLY A 26 -8.63 -40.75 9.43
CA GLY A 26 -9.31 -40.93 10.73
C GLY A 26 -9.88 -39.70 11.42
N GLY A 27 -11.10 -39.34 11.10
CA GLY A 27 -12.21 -39.08 12.01
C GLY A 27 -12.05 -38.08 13.15
N ASN A 28 -12.54 -36.88 12.99
CA ASN A 28 -13.65 -36.34 13.76
C ASN A 28 -14.02 -34.94 13.27
N THR A 29 -15.27 -34.81 12.87
CA THR A 29 -15.89 -33.59 12.40
C THR A 29 -16.06 -32.58 13.52
N ASN A 30 -15.28 -31.48 13.45
CA ASN A 30 -15.71 -30.18 13.94
C ASN A 30 -15.22 -29.15 12.92
N THR A 31 -16.03 -28.90 11.92
CA THR A 31 -15.88 -27.75 11.03
C THR A 31 -16.08 -26.48 11.83
N PRO A 32 -15.15 -25.53 11.83
CA PRO A 32 -15.48 -24.18 12.22
C PRO A 32 -16.46 -23.62 11.18
N ASP A 33 -17.54 -23.11 11.69
CA ASP A 33 -18.64 -22.48 10.97
C ASP A 33 -18.08 -21.34 10.09
N THR A 34 -17.99 -21.57 8.76
CA THR A 34 -17.75 -20.54 7.78
C THR A 34 -19.04 -19.80 7.49
N SER A 35 -19.55 -19.11 8.50
CA SER A 35 -20.68 -18.19 8.32
C SER A 35 -20.21 -16.95 7.56
N GLY A 36 -20.76 -16.82 6.37
CA GLY A 36 -20.73 -15.73 5.41
C GLY A 36 -20.06 -14.42 5.83
N HIS A 37 -18.88 -14.19 5.30
CA HIS A 37 -18.30 -12.85 5.35
C HIS A 37 -18.90 -12.02 4.23
N SER A 38 -19.58 -10.95 4.62
CA SER A 38 -20.08 -9.90 3.73
C SER A 38 -18.90 -9.24 3.01
N ALA A 39 -19.11 -8.83 1.76
CA ALA A 39 -18.11 -8.23 0.87
C ALA A 39 -17.53 -6.87 1.33
N SER A 40 -17.88 -6.37 2.48
CA SER A 40 -17.26 -5.19 3.11
C SER A 40 -16.92 -5.52 4.56
N THR A 41 -15.72 -5.14 5.01
CA THR A 41 -15.32 -5.24 6.43
C THR A 41 -15.92 -4.08 7.22
N GLU A 42 -17.25 -3.97 7.27
CA GLU A 42 -17.91 -3.02 8.16
C GLU A 42 -17.98 -3.60 9.57
N THR A 43 -17.31 -2.96 10.52
CA THR A 43 -17.43 -3.31 11.94
C THR A 43 -18.60 -2.58 12.57
N LYS A 44 -19.21 -3.18 13.59
CA LYS A 44 -20.16 -2.43 14.43
C LYS A 44 -19.37 -1.46 15.30
N VAL A 45 -19.95 -0.26 15.52
CA VAL A 45 -19.38 0.73 16.44
C VAL A 45 -19.17 0.09 17.81
N ASP A 46 -17.94 0.12 18.31
CA ASP A 46 -17.60 -0.31 19.66
C ASP A 46 -17.33 0.92 20.53
N ASN A 47 -18.21 1.17 21.49
CA ASN A 47 -18.07 2.24 22.47
C ASN A 47 -17.47 1.75 23.80
N THR A 48 -17.07 0.49 23.90
CA THR A 48 -16.41 -0.04 25.10
C THR A 48 -14.94 0.37 25.11
N VAL A 49 -14.34 0.48 26.27
CA VAL A 49 -12.92 0.77 26.46
C VAL A 49 -12.36 -0.20 27.48
N ALA A 50 -11.21 -0.80 27.20
CA ALA A 50 -10.57 -1.75 28.10
C ALA A 50 -10.32 -1.12 29.47
N LYS A 51 -10.61 -1.89 30.52
CA LYS A 51 -10.37 -1.45 31.92
C LYS A 51 -8.87 -1.20 32.13
N GLY A 52 -8.53 -0.04 32.62
CA GLY A 52 -7.14 0.39 32.87
C GLY A 52 -6.62 1.36 31.81
N SER A 53 -7.31 1.56 30.69
CA SER A 53 -6.99 2.60 29.75
C SER A 53 -7.03 3.97 30.41
N ARG A 54 -6.17 4.90 29.95
CA ARG A 54 -6.18 6.28 30.45
C ARG A 54 -7.53 6.96 30.21
N GLU A 55 -7.85 7.95 31.03
CA GLU A 55 -8.99 8.83 30.76
C GLU A 55 -8.77 9.62 29.46
N LYS A 56 -9.88 9.96 28.79
CA LYS A 56 -9.84 10.83 27.61
C LYS A 56 -9.36 12.23 28.03
N ARG A 57 -8.50 12.82 27.18
CA ARG A 57 -7.95 14.17 27.35
C ARG A 57 -9.04 15.21 27.11
N THR A 58 -9.92 14.96 26.15
CA THR A 58 -11.05 15.82 25.80
C THR A 58 -12.25 15.49 26.67
N LYS A 59 -12.85 16.54 27.26
CA LYS A 59 -14.08 16.44 28.05
C LYS A 59 -15.23 17.04 27.28
N ILE A 60 -16.21 16.21 26.94
CA ILE A 60 -17.47 16.64 26.31
C ILE A 60 -18.37 17.25 27.38
N LEU A 61 -18.81 18.48 27.18
CA LEU A 61 -19.69 19.23 28.11
C LEU A 61 -21.14 18.77 28.03
N GLY A 62 -21.58 18.33 26.86
CA GLY A 62 -22.95 17.89 26.63
C GLY A 62 -23.92 19.04 26.28
N ASN A 63 -25.13 18.66 25.92
CA ASN A 63 -26.24 19.60 25.63
C ASN A 63 -25.91 20.65 24.54
N ASN A 64 -25.14 20.31 23.55
CA ASN A 64 -24.68 21.22 22.47
C ASN A 64 -23.90 22.45 22.98
N GLN A 65 -23.25 22.34 24.13
CA GLN A 65 -22.45 23.45 24.69
C GLN A 65 -20.97 23.35 24.35
N ASP A 66 -20.56 22.28 23.69
CA ASP A 66 -19.18 22.09 23.30
C ASP A 66 -18.78 23.10 22.23
N LYS A 67 -17.62 23.70 22.44
CA LYS A 67 -16.93 24.50 21.44
C LYS A 67 -15.88 23.63 20.76
N ILE A 68 -15.85 23.68 19.44
CA ILE A 68 -14.98 22.86 18.62
C ILE A 68 -14.10 23.75 17.75
N THR A 69 -12.80 23.53 17.75
CA THR A 69 -11.88 24.10 16.76
C THR A 69 -11.37 22.98 15.88
N ILE A 70 -11.74 23.00 14.61
CA ILE A 70 -11.28 22.08 13.58
C ILE A 70 -10.13 22.77 12.84
N MET A 71 -8.93 22.23 12.95
CA MET A 71 -7.71 22.71 12.33
C MET A 71 -7.42 21.85 11.10
N VAL A 72 -7.50 22.43 9.91
CA VAL A 72 -7.20 21.75 8.65
C VAL A 72 -5.86 22.26 8.14
N TYR A 73 -4.82 21.42 8.22
CA TYR A 73 -3.49 21.71 7.71
C TYR A 73 -3.38 21.20 6.28
N MET A 74 -3.62 22.09 5.32
CA MET A 74 -3.86 21.76 3.92
C MET A 74 -2.61 22.09 3.08
N CYS A 75 -1.77 21.08 2.89
CA CYS A 75 -0.66 21.14 1.94
C CYS A 75 -1.20 20.81 0.54
N GLY A 76 -1.35 21.81 -0.31
CA GLY A 76 -2.08 21.66 -1.58
C GLY A 76 -1.38 20.74 -2.59
N THR A 77 -0.05 20.80 -2.64
CA THR A 77 0.78 19.97 -3.53
C THR A 77 0.26 19.92 -4.98
N ASP A 78 0.57 18.90 -5.74
CA ASP A 78 0.01 18.64 -7.09
C ASP A 78 -1.49 18.28 -7.04
N LEU A 79 -2.00 17.81 -5.90
CA LEU A 79 -3.44 17.60 -5.68
C LEU A 79 -4.25 18.88 -5.92
N GLU A 80 -3.72 20.04 -5.53
CA GLU A 80 -4.35 21.32 -5.81
C GLU A 80 -3.90 21.90 -7.13
N SER A 81 -2.59 21.98 -7.40
CA SER A 81 -2.06 22.69 -8.57
C SER A 81 -2.49 22.05 -9.89
N LYS A 82 -2.64 20.73 -9.93
CA LYS A 82 -3.10 19.99 -11.12
C LYS A 82 -4.59 19.65 -11.10
N TYR A 83 -5.13 19.25 -9.92
CA TYR A 83 -6.41 18.55 -9.83
C TYR A 83 -7.49 19.34 -9.06
N LYS A 84 -7.18 20.48 -8.46
CA LYS A 84 -8.11 21.35 -7.71
C LYS A 84 -8.77 20.68 -6.49
N MET A 85 -8.14 19.64 -5.94
CA MET A 85 -8.75 18.82 -4.89
C MET A 85 -8.93 19.62 -3.59
N ALA A 86 -7.90 20.36 -3.15
CA ALA A 86 -8.01 21.20 -1.95
C ALA A 86 -9.07 22.28 -2.10
N SER A 87 -9.16 22.91 -3.28
CA SER A 87 -10.22 23.88 -3.59
C SER A 87 -11.61 23.25 -3.54
N SER A 88 -11.76 22.00 -3.99
CA SER A 88 -13.02 21.25 -3.92
C SER A 88 -13.45 21.00 -2.48
N ASP A 89 -12.53 20.56 -1.62
CA ASP A 89 -12.81 20.27 -0.21
C ASP A 89 -13.13 21.55 0.58
N ILE A 90 -12.49 22.67 0.24
CA ILE A 90 -12.85 23.98 0.80
C ILE A 90 -14.31 24.35 0.43
N GLU A 91 -14.76 24.09 -0.80
CA GLU A 91 -16.16 24.34 -1.19
C GLU A 91 -17.13 23.39 -0.47
N GLU A 92 -16.74 22.14 -0.20
CA GLU A 92 -17.52 21.22 0.63
C GLU A 92 -17.65 21.72 2.06
N MET A 93 -16.55 22.19 2.69
CA MET A 93 -16.59 22.81 4.02
C MET A 93 -17.46 24.06 4.06
N LYS A 94 -17.41 24.89 3.02
CA LYS A 94 -18.29 26.08 2.89
C LYS A 94 -19.76 25.71 2.76
N SER A 95 -20.06 24.58 2.15
CA SER A 95 -21.43 24.09 1.93
C SER A 95 -22.03 23.45 3.18
N ALA A 96 -21.21 23.11 4.18
CA ALA A 96 -21.68 22.53 5.43
C ALA A 96 -22.48 23.52 6.28
N THR A 97 -23.51 23.01 6.97
CA THR A 97 -24.28 23.77 7.95
C THR A 97 -23.62 23.66 9.32
N ILE A 98 -22.77 24.62 9.66
CA ILE A 98 -22.11 24.70 10.96
C ILE A 98 -22.71 25.82 11.81
N GLY A 99 -22.88 25.56 13.10
CA GLY A 99 -23.35 26.56 14.07
C GLY A 99 -22.21 27.47 14.56
N ASN A 100 -22.55 28.37 15.51
CA ASN A 100 -21.57 29.30 16.09
C ASN A 100 -20.55 28.66 17.05
N ASN A 101 -20.74 27.39 17.38
CA ASN A 101 -19.87 26.66 18.32
C ASN A 101 -18.72 25.88 17.61
N ILE A 102 -18.63 25.98 16.29
CA ILE A 102 -17.59 25.34 15.50
C ILE A 102 -16.81 26.42 14.74
N ASP A 103 -15.51 26.44 14.93
CA ASP A 103 -14.56 27.22 14.16
C ASP A 103 -13.73 26.26 13.27
N ILE A 104 -13.86 26.38 11.96
CA ILE A 104 -13.01 25.63 10.99
C ILE A 104 -11.94 26.59 10.52
N ILE A 105 -10.69 26.27 10.85
CA ILE A 105 -9.50 27.08 10.53
C ILE A 105 -8.61 26.29 9.57
N ILE A 106 -8.30 26.88 8.43
CA ILE A 106 -7.52 26.25 7.36
C ILE A 106 -6.18 26.96 7.23
N TYR A 107 -5.09 26.19 7.26
CA TYR A 107 -3.75 26.66 6.91
C TYR A 107 -3.41 26.18 5.50
N THR A 108 -3.07 27.08 4.60
CA THR A 108 -2.80 26.79 3.19
C THR A 108 -1.35 27.04 2.81
N GLY A 109 -0.81 26.15 1.99
CA GLY A 109 0.56 26.24 1.45
C GLY A 109 0.90 25.04 0.57
N GLY A 110 2.17 24.89 0.22
CA GLY A 110 2.72 23.66 -0.37
C GLY A 110 2.41 23.42 -1.84
N CYS A 111 1.70 24.30 -2.53
CA CYS A 111 1.41 24.13 -3.95
C CYS A 111 1.82 25.32 -4.82
N SER A 112 2.11 25.05 -6.08
CA SER A 112 2.59 26.05 -7.04
C SER A 112 1.48 26.92 -7.60
N ASP A 113 0.24 26.43 -7.59
CA ASP A 113 -0.94 27.17 -8.05
C ASP A 113 -2.19 26.79 -7.23
N TRP A 114 -2.93 27.80 -6.74
CA TRP A 114 -4.19 27.61 -6.05
C TRP A 114 -5.35 28.01 -6.96
N HIS A 115 -6.30 27.09 -7.13
CA HIS A 115 -7.50 27.33 -7.96
C HIS A 115 -8.62 28.05 -7.21
N SER A 116 -8.63 28.02 -5.87
CA SER A 116 -9.56 28.85 -5.06
C SER A 116 -9.19 30.33 -5.14
N ASN A 117 -10.17 31.16 -5.47
CA ASN A 117 -9.98 32.60 -5.55
C ASN A 117 -9.54 33.19 -4.20
N GLY A 118 -8.41 33.90 -4.22
CA GLY A 118 -7.88 34.61 -3.07
C GLY A 118 -6.86 33.86 -2.25
N ILE A 119 -6.61 32.58 -2.52
CA ILE A 119 -5.52 31.82 -1.89
C ILE A 119 -4.23 32.05 -2.69
N SER A 120 -3.15 32.39 -1.99
CA SER A 120 -1.84 32.66 -2.60
C SER A 120 -1.00 31.38 -2.68
N SER A 121 -0.35 31.16 -3.82
CA SER A 121 0.71 30.18 -3.94
C SER A 121 2.09 30.71 -3.53
N ALA A 122 2.24 32.02 -3.34
CA ALA A 122 3.52 32.65 -2.99
C ALA A 122 3.86 32.47 -1.50
N VAL A 123 2.88 32.61 -0.63
CA VAL A 123 3.02 32.59 0.83
C VAL A 123 1.96 31.71 1.47
N ASN A 124 2.26 31.19 2.66
CA ASN A 124 1.28 30.46 3.45
C ASN A 124 0.28 31.42 4.09
N GLN A 125 -0.97 30.98 4.25
CA GLN A 125 -2.07 31.82 4.71
C GLN A 125 -2.95 31.06 5.70
N ILE A 126 -3.74 31.83 6.51
CA ILE A 126 -4.72 31.24 7.42
C ILE A 126 -6.10 31.78 7.08
N TYR A 127 -7.05 30.87 6.99
CA TYR A 127 -8.44 31.16 6.68
C TYR A 127 -9.40 30.59 7.74
N GLN A 128 -10.60 31.14 7.81
CA GLN A 128 -11.73 30.60 8.57
C GLN A 128 -12.91 30.36 7.63
N ILE A 129 -13.54 29.21 7.74
CA ILE A 129 -14.87 29.01 7.16
C ILE A 129 -15.93 29.61 8.12
N LYS A 130 -16.67 30.58 7.66
CA LYS A 130 -17.74 31.22 8.44
C LYS A 130 -18.91 31.61 7.56
N ASN A 131 -20.10 31.18 7.93
CA ASN A 131 -21.34 31.47 7.19
C ASN A 131 -21.23 31.12 5.69
N GLY A 132 -20.64 29.98 5.36
CA GLY A 132 -20.45 29.55 3.98
C GLY A 132 -19.41 30.35 3.18
N GLN A 133 -18.56 31.13 3.84
CA GLN A 133 -17.54 31.96 3.21
C GLN A 133 -16.14 31.60 3.75
N LEU A 134 -15.13 31.71 2.87
CA LEU A 134 -13.72 31.62 3.22
C LEU A 134 -13.21 33.03 3.59
N ILE A 135 -12.90 33.24 4.86
CA ILE A 135 -12.46 34.53 5.39
C ILE A 135 -10.97 34.47 5.65
N ASN A 136 -10.20 35.37 5.01
CA ASN A 136 -8.74 35.44 5.25
C ASN A 136 -8.48 36.08 6.63
N LEU A 137 -7.77 35.36 7.48
CA LEU A 137 -7.35 35.79 8.83
C LEU A 137 -5.90 36.27 8.85
N VAL A 138 -5.02 35.61 8.10
CA VAL A 138 -3.60 35.94 7.94
C VAL A 138 -3.28 35.86 6.46
N SER A 139 -3.07 37.00 5.83
CA SER A 139 -2.82 37.08 4.38
C SER A 139 -1.41 36.74 3.99
N ASP A 140 -0.47 36.74 4.92
CA ASP A 140 0.94 36.43 4.71
C ASP A 140 1.56 35.88 6.01
N ASP A 141 1.73 34.55 6.09
CA ASP A 141 2.48 33.88 7.17
C ASP A 141 3.89 33.46 6.72
N GLY A 142 4.35 34.02 5.60
CA GLY A 142 5.65 33.76 4.99
C GLY A 142 5.63 32.54 4.04
N ALA A 143 6.72 32.39 3.32
CA ALA A 143 6.97 31.27 2.43
C ALA A 143 7.67 30.17 3.23
N LYS A 144 6.93 29.24 3.80
CA LYS A 144 7.42 28.17 4.70
C LYS A 144 7.11 26.80 4.13
N PRO A 145 8.04 25.82 4.29
CA PRO A 145 7.73 24.43 3.93
C PRO A 145 6.58 23.88 4.78
N MET A 146 5.61 23.26 4.14
CA MET A 146 4.46 22.62 4.83
C MET A 146 4.90 21.36 5.57
N THR A 147 5.99 20.73 5.18
CA THR A 147 6.55 19.55 5.85
C THR A 147 7.56 19.88 6.97
N ASP A 148 7.74 21.18 7.32
CA ASP A 148 8.53 21.58 8.48
C ASP A 148 7.67 21.51 9.77
N PRO A 149 8.06 20.75 10.80
CA PRO A 149 7.36 20.67 12.08
C PRO A 149 7.07 22.03 12.73
N LYS A 150 7.93 23.04 12.50
CA LYS A 150 7.72 24.41 13.01
C LYS A 150 6.54 25.11 12.35
N THR A 151 6.28 24.85 11.10
CA THR A 151 5.13 25.41 10.38
C THR A 151 3.83 24.89 10.96
N LEU A 152 3.73 23.55 11.15
CA LEU A 152 2.57 22.92 11.77
C LEU A 152 2.38 23.37 13.22
N SER A 153 3.43 23.39 14.04
CA SER A 153 3.33 23.83 15.44
C SER A 153 2.94 25.30 15.55
N GLY A 154 3.40 26.16 14.62
CA GLY A 154 3.01 27.57 14.53
C GLY A 154 1.51 27.74 14.29
N PHE A 155 0.96 26.96 13.37
CA PHE A 155 -0.47 26.92 13.09
C PHE A 155 -1.30 26.44 14.29
N ILE A 156 -0.89 25.37 14.96
CA ILE A 156 -1.57 24.87 16.17
C ILE A 156 -1.61 25.97 17.26
N LYS A 157 -0.47 26.64 17.51
CA LYS A 157 -0.40 27.76 18.49
C LYS A 157 -1.30 28.93 18.11
N TYR A 158 -1.35 29.27 16.83
CA TYR A 158 -2.24 30.31 16.33
C TYR A 158 -3.69 29.97 16.65
N CYS A 159 -4.15 28.75 16.31
CA CYS A 159 -5.52 28.31 16.58
C CYS A 159 -5.84 28.30 18.07
N ASN A 160 -4.97 27.73 18.90
CA ASN A 160 -5.19 27.69 20.34
C ASN A 160 -5.32 29.10 20.96
N SER A 161 -4.56 30.08 20.45
CA SER A 161 -4.58 31.45 20.97
C SER A 161 -5.81 32.25 20.51
N ASN A 162 -6.29 32.03 19.29
CA ASN A 162 -7.34 32.84 18.68
C ASN A 162 -8.72 32.17 18.70
N PHE A 163 -8.77 30.85 18.78
CA PHE A 163 -9.98 30.02 18.73
C PHE A 163 -9.99 28.98 19.86
N PRO A 164 -9.97 29.39 21.14
CA PRO A 164 -9.95 28.47 22.26
C PRO A 164 -11.24 27.65 22.33
N ALA A 165 -11.10 26.34 22.41
CA ALA A 165 -12.20 25.38 22.46
C ALA A 165 -11.94 24.29 23.50
N ASN A 166 -12.98 23.60 23.98
CA ASN A 166 -12.81 22.40 24.80
C ASN A 166 -12.62 21.13 23.97
N ARG A 167 -12.88 21.20 22.66
CA ARG A 167 -12.63 20.12 21.70
C ARG A 167 -11.76 20.67 20.56
N ASN A 168 -10.59 20.11 20.37
CA ASN A 168 -9.71 20.46 19.25
C ASN A 168 -9.59 19.24 18.36
N GLU A 169 -9.73 19.44 17.07
CA GLU A 169 -9.61 18.42 16.04
C GLU A 169 -8.56 18.88 15.02
N LEU A 170 -7.64 18.01 14.64
CA LEU A 170 -6.61 18.31 13.65
C LEU A 170 -6.75 17.35 12.47
N ILE A 171 -6.81 17.90 11.26
CA ILE A 171 -6.81 17.14 10.01
C ILE A 171 -5.57 17.54 9.21
N LEU A 172 -4.74 16.54 8.93
CA LEU A 172 -3.57 16.66 8.06
C LEU A 172 -3.98 16.20 6.65
N TRP A 173 -4.02 17.15 5.72
CA TRP A 173 -4.54 16.96 4.37
C TRP A 173 -3.42 17.05 3.34
N ASP A 174 -3.05 15.95 2.67
CA ASP A 174 -2.05 15.84 1.60
C ASP A 174 -1.91 14.36 1.18
N HIS A 175 -0.78 14.01 0.56
CA HIS A 175 -0.26 12.66 0.41
C HIS A 175 0.24 12.09 1.74
N GLY A 176 0.27 10.76 1.84
CA GLY A 176 0.83 10.03 2.96
C GLY A 176 1.74 8.90 2.48
N GLY A 177 2.71 8.52 3.30
CA GLY A 177 3.68 7.46 3.00
C GLY A 177 3.81 6.42 4.12
N GLY A 178 2.76 6.29 4.94
CA GLY A 178 2.75 5.34 6.04
C GLY A 178 3.74 5.68 7.16
N SER A 179 4.14 4.67 7.93
CA SER A 179 5.02 4.85 9.08
C SER A 179 6.47 5.19 8.69
N VAL A 180 6.92 4.75 7.52
CA VAL A 180 8.32 4.93 7.09
C VAL A 180 8.56 6.32 6.53
N SER A 181 7.67 6.81 5.68
CA SER A 181 7.84 8.12 5.01
C SER A 181 7.08 9.24 5.71
N GLY A 182 5.94 8.94 6.35
CA GLY A 182 5.14 9.92 7.07
C GLY A 182 4.19 10.72 6.19
N TYR A 183 4.06 12.02 6.46
CA TYR A 183 3.03 12.89 5.89
C TYR A 183 3.64 13.97 5.01
N GLY A 184 2.99 14.23 3.89
CA GLY A 184 3.10 15.47 3.13
C GLY A 184 4.17 15.49 2.05
N TYR A 185 3.84 16.16 0.98
CA TYR A 185 4.74 16.49 -0.12
C TYR A 185 4.58 17.97 -0.48
N ASP A 186 5.57 18.79 -0.18
CA ASP A 186 5.55 20.21 -0.54
C ASP A 186 6.13 20.41 -1.95
N GLU A 187 5.27 20.63 -2.93
CA GLU A 187 5.64 20.83 -4.34
C GLU A 187 6.63 21.99 -4.54
N LYS A 188 6.61 22.99 -3.66
CA LYS A 188 7.50 24.17 -3.71
C LYS A 188 8.84 23.93 -3.00
N TYR A 189 8.86 23.03 -2.03
CA TYR A 189 10.01 22.74 -1.19
C TYR A 189 10.36 21.25 -1.18
N LYS A 190 10.46 20.64 -2.38
CA LYS A 190 10.74 19.20 -2.57
C LYS A 190 11.93 18.70 -1.74
N SER A 191 12.96 19.53 -1.56
CA SER A 191 14.15 19.18 -0.76
C SER A 191 13.88 19.07 0.75
N SER A 192 12.72 19.52 1.26
CA SER A 192 12.38 19.35 2.66
C SER A 192 11.91 17.91 2.96
N GLY A 193 11.59 17.13 1.94
CA GLY A 193 11.03 15.78 2.08
C GLY A 193 9.66 15.77 2.75
N SER A 194 9.21 14.60 3.17
CA SER A 194 7.99 14.42 3.97
C SER A 194 8.26 14.66 5.47
N MET A 195 7.22 14.95 6.23
CA MET A 195 7.28 15.03 7.69
C MET A 195 7.10 13.63 8.28
N ASN A 196 8.18 12.98 8.68
CA ASN A 196 8.11 11.66 9.31
C ASN A 196 7.42 11.70 10.69
N LEU A 197 7.14 10.53 11.28
CA LEU A 197 6.42 10.45 12.56
C LEU A 197 7.11 11.21 13.69
N GLY A 198 8.46 11.24 13.72
CA GLY A 198 9.21 12.04 14.68
C GLY A 198 9.00 13.55 14.52
N GLY A 199 8.93 14.01 13.26
CA GLY A 199 8.64 15.41 12.93
C GLY A 199 7.20 15.81 13.31
N ILE A 200 6.22 14.93 13.06
CA ILE A 200 4.83 15.14 13.48
C ILE A 200 4.75 15.20 15.01
N SER A 201 5.38 14.26 15.72
CA SER A 201 5.45 14.26 17.20
C SER A 201 6.04 15.55 17.73
N GLN A 202 7.14 16.02 17.13
CA GLN A 202 7.76 17.29 17.54
C GLN A 202 6.83 18.49 17.33
N ALA A 203 6.12 18.53 16.19
CA ALA A 203 5.16 19.60 15.90
C ALA A 203 4.01 19.64 16.90
N LEU A 204 3.44 18.47 17.24
CA LEU A 204 2.36 18.33 18.23
C LEU A 204 2.81 18.72 19.63
N LYS A 205 4.00 18.26 20.04
CA LYS A 205 4.62 18.62 21.31
C LYS A 205 4.83 20.14 21.42
N ASP A 206 5.38 20.76 20.40
CA ASP A 206 5.62 22.20 20.36
C ASP A 206 4.30 22.99 20.25
N GLY A 207 3.28 22.42 19.63
CA GLY A 207 1.91 22.97 19.57
C GLY A 207 1.28 23.11 20.95
N GLY A 208 1.54 22.16 21.84
CA GLY A 208 1.27 22.26 23.29
C GLY A 208 -0.19 22.11 23.70
N ILE A 209 -1.04 21.47 22.88
CA ILE A 209 -2.44 21.16 23.19
C ILE A 209 -2.73 19.69 22.93
N SER A 210 -3.87 19.22 23.47
CA SER A 210 -4.38 17.89 23.19
C SER A 210 -5.57 17.97 22.23
N PHE A 211 -5.76 16.88 21.48
CA PHE A 211 -6.79 16.79 20.46
C PHE A 211 -7.84 15.71 20.82
N ASP A 212 -9.07 15.96 20.43
CA ASP A 212 -10.16 15.00 20.45
C ASP A 212 -9.87 13.87 19.47
N PHE A 213 -9.56 14.24 18.23
CA PHE A 213 -8.92 13.34 17.27
C PHE A 213 -7.86 14.06 16.43
N ILE A 214 -6.92 13.28 15.93
CA ILE A 214 -6.05 13.66 14.83
C ILE A 214 -6.43 12.77 13.66
N GLY A 215 -6.76 13.40 12.53
CA GLY A 215 -7.15 12.74 11.29
C GLY A 215 -6.13 12.99 10.20
N PHE A 216 -5.96 11.99 9.35
CA PHE A 216 -5.17 12.10 8.14
C PHE A 216 -6.09 11.90 6.94
N ASP A 217 -6.43 12.98 6.26
CA ASP A 217 -6.99 12.93 4.91
C ASP A 217 -5.81 12.75 3.95
N ALA A 218 -5.22 11.58 4.03
CA ALA A 218 -3.95 11.20 3.42
C ALA A 218 -3.80 9.67 3.38
N CYS A 219 -3.09 9.16 2.39
CA CYS A 219 -2.83 7.74 2.19
C CYS A 219 -2.09 7.09 3.37
N LEU A 220 -2.42 5.85 3.74
CA LEU A 220 -1.56 4.92 4.46
C LEU A 220 -1.25 5.25 5.94
N MET A 221 -1.90 6.24 6.55
CA MET A 221 -1.52 6.72 7.89
C MET A 221 -2.18 5.97 9.04
N ALA A 222 -3.09 4.99 8.80
CA ALA A 222 -3.67 4.14 9.84
C ALA A 222 -2.69 3.04 10.27
N THR A 223 -1.54 3.43 10.80
CA THR A 223 -0.50 2.49 11.22
C THR A 223 -0.41 2.38 12.74
N ALA A 224 0.03 1.22 13.23
CA ALA A 224 0.31 1.02 14.65
C ALA A 224 1.34 2.04 15.15
N GLU A 225 2.37 2.34 14.36
CA GLU A 225 3.40 3.33 14.67
C GLU A 225 2.81 4.73 14.80
N THR A 226 1.88 5.11 13.92
CA THR A 226 1.16 6.39 14.03
C THR A 226 0.31 6.43 15.30
N ALA A 227 -0.38 5.34 15.62
CA ALA A 227 -1.19 5.26 16.85
C ALA A 227 -0.32 5.35 18.11
N PHE A 228 0.84 4.68 18.16
CA PHE A 228 1.81 4.81 19.25
C PHE A 228 2.28 6.25 19.43
N MET A 229 2.66 6.90 18.33
CA MET A 229 3.16 8.28 18.35
C MET A 229 2.12 9.28 18.83
N LEU A 230 0.84 9.08 18.47
CA LEU A 230 -0.23 10.04 18.75
C LEU A 230 -0.83 9.94 20.14
N ASP A 231 -0.62 8.85 20.89
CA ASP A 231 -1.25 8.67 22.20
C ASP A 231 -0.99 9.83 23.19
N ASP A 232 0.17 10.43 23.14
CA ASP A 232 0.52 11.58 23.99
C ASP A 232 -0.28 12.85 23.64
N TYR A 233 -0.89 12.93 22.46
CA TYR A 233 -1.45 14.16 21.92
C TYR A 233 -2.95 14.11 21.63
N ALA A 234 -3.51 12.92 21.38
CA ALA A 234 -4.90 12.79 20.97
C ALA A 234 -5.62 11.64 21.66
N ASP A 235 -6.96 11.66 21.60
CA ASP A 235 -7.78 10.57 22.09
C ASP A 235 -8.11 9.55 21.01
N TYR A 236 -8.16 9.97 19.74
CA TYR A 236 -8.47 9.09 18.62
C TYR A 236 -7.59 9.43 17.39
N LEU A 237 -7.33 8.38 16.59
CA LEU A 237 -6.76 8.47 15.25
C LEU A 237 -7.84 8.12 14.23
N ILE A 238 -8.01 8.94 13.18
CA ILE A 238 -8.84 8.62 12.01
C ILE A 238 -7.93 8.63 10.79
N ALA A 239 -7.78 7.49 10.13
CA ALA A 239 -6.88 7.36 8.98
C ALA A 239 -7.20 6.13 8.12
N SER A 240 -6.61 6.08 6.93
CA SER A 240 -6.68 4.97 5.99
C SER A 240 -5.45 4.06 6.08
N GLU A 241 -5.66 2.75 5.91
CA GLU A 241 -4.58 1.77 5.70
C GLU A 241 -4.10 1.76 4.25
N GLU A 242 -5.03 1.97 3.29
CA GLU A 242 -4.78 1.97 1.85
C GLU A 242 -4.58 3.40 1.34
N THR A 243 -4.22 3.55 0.07
CA THR A 243 -4.30 4.85 -0.61
C THR A 243 -5.74 5.37 -0.59
N GLU A 244 -5.90 6.67 -0.43
CA GLU A 244 -7.21 7.30 -0.52
C GLU A 244 -7.48 7.77 -1.95
N PRO A 245 -8.71 7.59 -2.48
CA PRO A 245 -9.14 8.27 -3.69
C PRO A 245 -9.03 9.78 -3.57
N GLY A 246 -8.64 10.44 -4.66
CA GLY A 246 -8.33 11.87 -4.67
C GLY A 246 -9.48 12.80 -4.29
N ILE A 247 -10.72 12.29 -4.30
CA ILE A 247 -11.88 13.07 -3.78
C ILE A 247 -11.82 13.32 -2.27
N GLY A 248 -10.92 12.62 -1.53
CA GLY A 248 -10.72 12.82 -0.10
C GLY A 248 -11.96 12.59 0.75
N TRP A 249 -11.93 13.09 1.99
CA TRP A 249 -13.06 13.02 2.90
C TRP A 249 -14.17 13.96 2.43
N TYR A 250 -15.42 13.49 2.47
CA TYR A 250 -16.57 14.33 2.07
C TYR A 250 -17.02 15.22 3.23
N TYR A 251 -16.55 16.46 3.25
CA TYR A 251 -16.69 17.39 4.40
C TYR A 251 -18.11 17.88 4.67
N THR A 252 -18.97 18.01 3.67
CA THR A 252 -20.29 18.67 3.82
C THR A 252 -21.20 17.96 4.83
N GLU A 253 -21.31 16.63 4.74
CA GLU A 253 -22.30 15.86 5.50
C GLU A 253 -21.89 15.70 6.97
N TRP A 254 -20.70 15.21 7.25
CA TRP A 254 -20.28 14.98 8.64
C TRP A 254 -20.12 16.29 9.41
N LEU A 255 -19.65 17.38 8.79
CA LEU A 255 -19.59 18.70 9.41
C LEU A 255 -20.99 19.23 9.71
N SER A 256 -21.98 19.03 8.83
CA SER A 256 -23.37 19.42 9.08
C SER A 256 -24.01 18.63 10.22
N LYS A 257 -23.72 17.33 10.31
CA LYS A 257 -24.16 16.48 11.44
C LYS A 257 -23.55 16.96 12.76
N LEU A 258 -22.23 17.28 12.76
CA LEU A 258 -21.54 17.83 13.92
C LEU A 258 -22.08 19.24 14.28
N GLY A 259 -22.40 20.08 13.28
CA GLY A 259 -23.04 21.38 13.48
C GLY A 259 -24.39 21.27 14.17
N ALA A 260 -25.17 20.24 13.91
CA ALA A 260 -26.43 19.95 14.57
C ALA A 260 -26.26 19.46 16.03
N ASN A 261 -25.13 18.81 16.35
CA ASN A 261 -24.83 18.30 17.70
C ASN A 261 -23.34 18.40 18.02
N THR A 262 -22.89 19.52 18.58
CA THR A 262 -21.49 19.74 18.96
C THR A 262 -21.03 18.86 20.13
N SER A 263 -21.98 18.24 20.85
CA SER A 263 -21.69 17.27 21.94
C SER A 263 -21.71 15.81 21.42
N MET A 264 -21.63 15.59 20.11
CA MET A 264 -21.55 14.26 19.51
C MET A 264 -20.31 13.50 20.06
N PRO A 265 -20.44 12.24 20.48
CA PRO A 265 -19.28 11.43 20.84
C PRO A 265 -18.27 11.33 19.68
N THR A 266 -16.98 11.33 19.98
CA THR A 266 -15.93 11.35 18.95
C THR A 266 -15.96 10.11 18.06
N VAL A 267 -16.32 8.96 18.61
CA VAL A 267 -16.50 7.73 17.80
C VAL A 267 -17.63 7.91 16.77
N ASP A 268 -18.71 8.61 17.12
CA ASP A 268 -19.80 8.89 16.19
C ASP A 268 -19.40 9.92 15.12
N ILE A 269 -18.52 10.89 15.46
CA ILE A 269 -17.93 11.81 14.49
C ILE A 269 -17.09 10.99 13.49
N GLY A 270 -16.19 10.14 13.98
CA GLY A 270 -15.35 9.26 13.16
C GLY A 270 -16.20 8.34 12.27
N LYS A 271 -17.27 7.75 12.82
CA LYS A 271 -18.21 6.94 12.03
C LYS A 271 -18.82 7.74 10.88
N ASN A 272 -19.25 8.97 11.14
CA ASN A 272 -19.83 9.81 10.08
C ASN A 272 -18.82 10.14 8.99
N ILE A 273 -17.57 10.48 9.36
CA ILE A 273 -16.47 10.72 8.40
C ILE A 273 -16.25 9.47 7.54
N ILE A 274 -16.11 8.29 8.18
CA ILE A 274 -15.85 7.01 7.54
C ILE A 274 -16.99 6.63 6.58
N ASP A 275 -18.23 6.73 7.04
CA ASP A 275 -19.40 6.38 6.22
C ASP A 275 -19.56 7.30 5.03
N ASP A 276 -19.40 8.61 5.24
CA ASP A 276 -19.54 9.61 4.18
C ASP A 276 -18.42 9.42 3.14
N PHE A 277 -17.16 9.17 3.56
CA PHE A 277 -16.02 8.90 2.69
C PHE A 277 -16.22 7.62 1.86
N VAL A 278 -16.41 6.47 2.49
CA VAL A 278 -16.53 5.20 1.78
C VAL A 278 -17.75 5.21 0.85
N THR A 279 -18.89 5.73 1.30
CA THR A 279 -20.10 5.82 0.46
C THR A 279 -19.87 6.73 -0.75
N ARG A 280 -19.15 7.83 -0.58
CA ARG A 280 -18.83 8.75 -1.68
C ARG A 280 -17.86 8.11 -2.68
N CYS A 281 -16.84 7.42 -2.18
CA CYS A 281 -15.91 6.68 -3.01
C CYS A 281 -16.60 5.56 -3.82
N ASP A 282 -17.48 4.78 -3.20
CA ASP A 282 -18.26 3.76 -3.88
C ASP A 282 -19.07 4.33 -5.06
N GLN A 283 -19.56 5.56 -4.91
CA GLN A 283 -20.36 6.25 -5.95
C GLN A 283 -19.52 6.88 -7.06
N LYS A 284 -18.33 7.40 -6.73
CA LYS A 284 -17.53 8.25 -7.62
C LYS A 284 -16.24 7.60 -8.12
N CYS A 285 -15.72 6.65 -7.36
CA CYS A 285 -14.42 6.03 -7.58
C CYS A 285 -14.56 4.50 -7.69
N LYS A 286 -15.53 4.04 -8.51
CA LYS A 286 -15.82 2.61 -8.67
C LYS A 286 -14.54 1.82 -8.95
N GLY A 287 -14.35 0.71 -8.21
CA GLY A 287 -13.20 -0.20 -8.37
C GLY A 287 -11.95 0.22 -7.61
N GLN A 288 -11.87 1.45 -7.10
CA GLN A 288 -10.77 1.86 -6.24
C GLN A 288 -10.93 1.24 -4.85
N LYS A 289 -9.79 0.83 -4.28
CA LYS A 289 -9.75 0.33 -2.91
C LYS A 289 -9.85 1.50 -1.95
N THR A 290 -10.72 1.41 -0.96
CA THR A 290 -10.87 2.41 0.11
C THR A 290 -10.92 1.74 1.45
N THR A 291 -10.24 2.32 2.42
CA THR A 291 -10.30 1.93 3.83
C THR A 291 -10.33 3.20 4.69
N LEU A 292 -11.07 3.22 5.79
CA LEU A 292 -10.95 4.27 6.78
C LEU A 292 -11.39 3.72 8.15
N SER A 293 -10.63 4.03 9.18
CA SER A 293 -10.88 3.53 10.54
C SER A 293 -10.75 4.63 11.58
N ILE A 294 -11.38 4.41 12.74
CA ILE A 294 -11.14 5.19 13.96
C ILE A 294 -10.59 4.30 15.05
N ILE A 295 -9.41 4.66 15.58
CA ILE A 295 -8.69 3.93 16.63
C ILE A 295 -8.75 4.72 17.94
N ASP A 296 -9.12 4.06 19.01
CA ASP A 296 -9.06 4.60 20.37
C ASP A 296 -7.62 4.51 20.90
N LEU A 297 -6.94 5.65 20.98
CA LEU A 297 -5.53 5.70 21.36
C LEU A 297 -5.30 5.34 22.84
N ALA A 298 -6.24 5.66 23.72
CA ALA A 298 -6.15 5.32 25.14
C ALA A 298 -6.22 3.80 25.36
N GLU A 299 -7.07 3.10 24.63
CA GLU A 299 -7.14 1.65 24.69
C GLU A 299 -5.96 1.00 23.96
N PHE A 300 -5.60 1.53 22.80
CA PHE A 300 -4.47 1.05 22.01
C PHE A 300 -3.18 1.07 22.83
N SER A 301 -2.83 2.21 23.43
CA SER A 301 -1.60 2.37 24.23
C SER A 301 -1.58 1.52 25.51
N HIS A 302 -2.75 1.19 26.04
CA HIS A 302 -2.85 0.33 27.21
C HIS A 302 -2.75 -1.17 26.89
N THR A 303 -3.29 -1.60 25.74
CA THR A 303 -3.48 -3.04 25.45
C THR A 303 -2.52 -3.60 24.42
N ILE A 304 -1.98 -2.79 23.52
CA ILE A 304 -1.20 -3.27 22.38
C ILE A 304 0.29 -3.45 22.67
N PRO A 305 1.02 -2.55 23.37
CA PRO A 305 2.48 -2.61 23.49
C PRO A 305 2.99 -3.99 23.96
N GLU A 306 2.48 -4.49 25.10
CA GLU A 306 2.90 -5.78 25.67
C GLU A 306 2.57 -6.95 24.72
N LYS A 307 1.41 -6.90 24.07
CA LYS A 307 0.98 -7.96 23.13
C LYS A 307 1.76 -7.95 21.83
N LEU A 308 2.09 -6.76 21.31
CA LEU A 308 2.94 -6.62 20.14
C LEU A 308 4.36 -7.14 20.42
N ASN A 309 4.92 -6.84 21.59
CA ASN A 309 6.21 -7.37 22.01
C ASN A 309 6.19 -8.90 22.13
N SER A 310 5.16 -9.45 22.77
CA SER A 310 5.01 -10.91 22.89
C SER A 310 4.86 -11.57 21.52
N PHE A 311 4.11 -10.97 20.61
CA PHE A 311 3.97 -11.40 19.24
C PHE A 311 5.31 -11.35 18.49
N ALA A 312 6.03 -10.22 18.56
CA ALA A 312 7.34 -10.05 17.94
C ALA A 312 8.36 -11.10 18.44
N GLN A 313 8.36 -11.36 19.75
CA GLN A 313 9.17 -12.43 20.32
C GLN A 313 8.77 -13.82 19.80
N SER A 314 7.46 -14.09 19.62
CA SER A 314 7.00 -15.36 19.06
C SER A 314 7.45 -15.55 17.62
N VAL A 315 7.41 -14.50 16.79
CA VAL A 315 7.93 -14.49 15.41
C VAL A 315 9.44 -14.69 15.40
N SER A 316 10.17 -13.93 16.22
CA SER A 316 11.63 -14.09 16.38
C SER A 316 12.03 -15.52 16.76
N ASN A 317 11.30 -16.12 17.70
CA ASN A 317 11.54 -17.50 18.13
C ASN A 317 11.31 -18.51 16.98
N LYS A 318 10.28 -18.30 16.15
CA LYS A 318 10.07 -19.13 14.96
C LYS A 318 11.27 -19.02 14.00
N ILE A 319 11.71 -17.81 13.70
CA ILE A 319 12.88 -17.57 12.82
C ILE A 319 14.14 -18.22 13.37
N ILE A 320 14.45 -18.03 14.65
CA ILE A 320 15.62 -18.64 15.31
C ILE A 320 15.55 -20.18 15.32
N ASN A 321 14.35 -20.73 15.43
CA ASN A 321 14.12 -22.18 15.41
C ASN A 321 13.94 -22.74 13.98
N GLN A 322 14.49 -22.09 12.97
CA GLN A 322 14.50 -22.54 11.58
C GLN A 322 13.11 -22.58 10.89
N ASP A 323 12.16 -21.74 11.32
CA ASP A 323 10.85 -21.60 10.69
C ASP A 323 10.66 -20.21 10.04
N TYR A 324 11.65 -19.77 9.28
CA TYR A 324 11.56 -18.54 8.49
C TYR A 324 10.49 -18.68 7.39
N GLN A 325 10.42 -19.82 6.71
CA GLN A 325 9.44 -20.07 5.65
C GLN A 325 8.00 -19.84 6.16
N GLY A 326 7.65 -20.35 7.34
CA GLY A 326 6.33 -20.16 7.91
C GLY A 326 5.98 -18.68 8.14
N ILE A 327 6.98 -17.84 8.48
CA ILE A 327 6.77 -16.39 8.63
C ILE A 327 6.70 -15.71 7.25
N SER A 328 7.54 -16.10 6.31
CA SER A 328 7.52 -15.58 4.94
C SER A 328 6.20 -15.90 4.23
N ASP A 329 5.70 -17.14 4.36
CA ASP A 329 4.39 -17.54 3.86
C ASP A 329 3.25 -16.72 4.49
N ALA A 330 3.32 -16.50 5.81
CA ALA A 330 2.34 -15.66 6.50
C ALA A 330 2.38 -14.22 5.99
N ARG A 331 3.59 -13.65 5.81
CA ARG A 331 3.78 -12.31 5.26
C ARG A 331 3.23 -12.20 3.83
N TYR A 332 3.56 -13.13 2.97
CA TYR A 332 3.10 -13.15 1.58
C TYR A 332 1.56 -13.21 1.47
N LYS A 333 0.90 -13.98 2.34
CA LYS A 333 -0.56 -14.13 2.37
C LYS A 333 -1.29 -12.94 3.03
N THR A 334 -0.55 -12.04 3.67
CA THR A 334 -1.13 -10.91 4.41
C THR A 334 -1.52 -9.78 3.45
N ARG A 335 -2.65 -9.14 3.74
CA ARG A 335 -3.09 -7.94 3.02
C ARG A 335 -2.00 -6.88 3.09
N GLU A 336 -1.47 -6.52 1.94
CA GLU A 336 -0.52 -5.42 1.74
C GLU A 336 -1.23 -4.24 1.09
N PHE A 337 -0.85 -3.03 1.48
CA PHE A 337 -1.41 -1.78 0.98
C PHE A 337 -0.42 -1.09 0.03
N ALA A 338 -0.95 -0.36 -0.95
CA ALA A 338 -0.15 0.30 -1.99
C ALA A 338 0.92 -0.64 -2.60
N GLN A 339 0.54 -1.86 -2.95
CA GLN A 339 1.45 -2.93 -3.38
C GLN A 339 2.41 -2.52 -4.51
N SER A 340 1.92 -1.76 -5.51
CA SER A 340 2.74 -1.27 -6.61
C SER A 340 3.88 -0.35 -6.16
N SER A 341 3.73 0.30 -5.02
CA SER A 341 4.72 1.22 -4.44
C SER A 341 5.76 0.51 -3.57
N LYS A 342 5.55 -0.76 -3.25
CA LYS A 342 6.49 -1.63 -2.50
C LYS A 342 6.95 -0.99 -1.18
N ILE A 343 6.01 -0.53 -0.38
CA ILE A 343 6.30 0.14 0.90
C ILE A 343 6.26 -0.79 2.10
N ASP A 344 5.90 -2.06 1.89
CA ASP A 344 5.87 -3.10 2.93
C ASP A 344 4.95 -2.79 4.11
N GLN A 345 3.83 -2.10 3.84
CA GLN A 345 2.81 -1.82 4.83
C GLN A 345 1.68 -2.84 4.73
N ILE A 346 1.42 -3.55 5.81
CA ILE A 346 0.48 -4.69 5.86
C ILE A 346 -0.53 -4.52 6.98
N ASP A 347 -1.71 -5.13 6.85
CA ASP A 347 -2.68 -5.22 7.94
C ASP A 347 -2.12 -6.07 9.08
N LEU A 348 -2.02 -5.46 10.26
CA LEU A 348 -1.40 -6.11 11.43
C LEU A 348 -2.29 -7.23 12.02
N VAL A 349 -3.60 -7.11 11.93
CA VAL A 349 -4.54 -8.14 12.39
C VAL A 349 -4.44 -9.37 11.48
N ASN A 350 -4.49 -9.16 10.17
CA ASN A 350 -4.38 -10.24 9.19
C ASN A 350 -3.00 -10.93 9.27
N PHE A 351 -1.92 -10.16 9.46
CA PHE A 351 -0.59 -10.73 9.66
C PHE A 351 -0.53 -11.61 10.92
N ALA A 352 -1.03 -11.12 12.04
CA ALA A 352 -1.08 -11.92 13.27
C ALA A 352 -1.90 -13.21 13.06
N GLU A 353 -3.05 -13.13 12.40
CA GLU A 353 -3.89 -14.30 12.13
C GLU A 353 -3.19 -15.32 11.20
N ASN A 354 -2.44 -14.86 10.20
CA ASN A 354 -1.66 -15.72 9.31
C ASN A 354 -0.46 -16.39 10.02
N VAL A 355 0.19 -15.70 10.96
CA VAL A 355 1.27 -16.28 11.79
C VAL A 355 0.73 -17.35 12.75
N GLY A 356 -0.47 -17.16 13.31
CA GLY A 356 -1.26 -18.17 14.00
C GLY A 356 -0.71 -18.65 15.35
N THR A 357 0.17 -17.89 16.02
CA THR A 357 0.63 -18.23 17.37
C THR A 357 -0.42 -17.80 18.43
N PRO A 358 -0.36 -18.34 19.67
CA PRO A 358 -1.21 -17.87 20.75
C PRO A 358 -1.06 -16.37 21.01
N GLU A 359 0.17 -15.84 20.97
CA GLU A 359 0.49 -14.42 21.12
C GLU A 359 -0.13 -13.58 19.99
N ALA A 360 -0.10 -14.10 18.77
CA ALA A 360 -0.75 -13.51 17.60
C ALA A 360 -2.27 -13.38 17.80
N SER A 361 -2.91 -14.40 18.32
CA SER A 361 -4.35 -14.39 18.61
C SER A 361 -4.72 -13.34 19.66
N GLU A 362 -3.91 -13.20 20.72
CA GLU A 362 -4.12 -12.17 21.74
C GLU A 362 -3.90 -10.75 21.19
N LEU A 363 -2.92 -10.56 20.31
CA LEU A 363 -2.69 -9.30 19.63
C LEU A 363 -3.85 -8.95 18.70
N SER A 364 -4.25 -9.87 17.81
CA SER A 364 -5.37 -9.67 16.88
C SER A 364 -6.65 -9.23 17.61
N LYS A 365 -6.99 -9.92 18.71
CA LYS A 365 -8.15 -9.57 19.53
C LYS A 365 -8.05 -8.17 20.13
N ALA A 366 -6.88 -7.79 20.66
CA ALA A 366 -6.70 -6.47 21.26
C ALA A 366 -6.76 -5.35 20.21
N LEU A 367 -6.17 -5.58 19.02
CA LEU A 367 -6.25 -4.63 17.89
C LEU A 367 -7.70 -4.41 17.46
N LYS A 368 -8.45 -5.50 17.24
CA LYS A 368 -9.88 -5.40 16.87
C LYS A 368 -10.72 -4.67 17.91
N ASN A 369 -10.37 -4.73 19.20
CA ASN A 369 -11.05 -3.98 20.24
C ASN A 369 -10.67 -2.49 20.25
N SER A 370 -9.42 -2.14 19.89
CA SER A 370 -8.97 -0.73 19.84
C SER A 370 -9.48 0.03 18.62
N VAL A 371 -9.78 -0.67 17.54
CA VAL A 371 -10.44 -0.12 16.34
C VAL A 371 -11.95 0.00 16.62
N LYS A 372 -12.43 1.22 16.80
CA LYS A 372 -13.83 1.47 17.23
C LYS A 372 -14.84 1.40 16.10
N TYR A 373 -14.42 1.70 14.92
CA TYR A 373 -15.16 1.53 13.68
C TYR A 373 -14.20 1.46 12.51
N ASN A 374 -14.46 0.57 11.59
CA ASN A 374 -13.72 0.41 10.34
C ASN A 374 -14.70 0.11 9.21
N ARG A 375 -14.45 0.67 8.04
CA ARG A 375 -15.21 0.38 6.82
C ARG A 375 -14.28 0.38 5.61
N THR A 376 -14.54 -0.53 4.68
CA THR A 376 -13.78 -0.68 3.43
C THR A 376 -14.71 -0.72 2.23
N SER A 377 -14.17 -0.46 1.03
CA SER A 377 -14.85 -0.79 -0.22
C SER A 377 -14.98 -2.30 -0.39
N SER A 378 -15.87 -2.74 -1.28
CA SER A 378 -16.04 -4.16 -1.63
C SER A 378 -14.88 -4.74 -2.42
N SER A 379 -13.97 -3.90 -2.92
CA SER A 379 -12.80 -4.28 -3.71
C SER A 379 -11.58 -4.70 -2.88
N ILE A 380 -11.67 -4.66 -1.55
CA ILE A 380 -10.57 -5.03 -0.64
C ILE A 380 -11.06 -5.85 0.55
N THR A 381 -10.27 -6.87 0.91
CA THR A 381 -10.52 -7.74 2.09
C THR A 381 -9.33 -7.75 3.02
N ASN A 382 -9.54 -8.29 4.22
CA ASN A 382 -8.49 -8.45 5.24
C ASN A 382 -7.83 -7.13 5.65
N ALA A 383 -8.58 -6.03 5.60
CA ALA A 383 -8.20 -4.71 6.10
C ALA A 383 -9.04 -4.40 7.34
N TYR A 384 -8.42 -4.47 8.50
CA TYR A 384 -9.09 -4.40 9.80
C TYR A 384 -8.91 -3.05 10.51
N GLY A 385 -8.32 -2.08 9.84
CA GLY A 385 -8.24 -0.69 10.27
C GLY A 385 -6.94 -0.30 10.96
N VAL A 386 -5.92 -1.16 10.99
CA VAL A 386 -4.59 -0.84 11.52
C VAL A 386 -3.50 -1.66 10.83
N SER A 387 -2.61 -0.97 10.16
CA SER A 387 -1.45 -1.56 9.47
C SER A 387 -0.17 -1.43 10.28
N ILE A 388 0.89 -2.06 9.80
CA ILE A 388 2.26 -1.95 10.34
C ILE A 388 3.27 -2.15 9.20
N TYR A 389 4.46 -1.59 9.32
CA TYR A 389 5.56 -1.93 8.44
C TYR A 389 6.14 -3.31 8.78
N PHE A 390 6.26 -4.19 7.77
CA PHE A 390 6.99 -5.45 7.88
C PHE A 390 7.70 -5.75 6.56
N PRO A 391 9.05 -5.87 6.55
CA PRO A 391 9.83 -5.96 5.31
C PRO A 391 9.49 -7.20 4.48
N TYR A 392 9.52 -7.04 3.15
CA TYR A 392 9.39 -8.11 2.18
C TYR A 392 9.82 -7.65 0.78
N GLN A 393 9.30 -6.51 0.32
CA GLN A 393 9.62 -5.95 -1.00
C GLN A 393 10.90 -5.10 -0.96
N ARG A 394 11.12 -4.37 0.15
CA ARG A 394 12.24 -3.44 0.33
C ARG A 394 12.86 -3.52 1.73
N THR A 395 13.75 -4.47 1.94
CA THR A 395 14.52 -4.59 3.19
C THR A 395 15.35 -3.34 3.52
N SER A 396 15.64 -2.49 2.52
CA SER A 396 16.40 -1.24 2.72
C SER A 396 15.75 -0.21 3.65
N TYR A 397 14.45 -0.35 3.95
CA TYR A 397 13.75 0.53 4.90
C TYR A 397 13.84 0.08 6.37
N VAL A 398 14.34 -1.12 6.65
CA VAL A 398 14.37 -1.72 8.00
C VAL A 398 15.07 -0.83 9.02
N ASP A 399 16.26 -0.33 8.70
CA ASP A 399 17.01 0.52 9.63
C ASP A 399 16.34 1.86 9.85
N SER A 400 15.75 2.44 8.80
CA SER A 400 14.96 3.68 8.91
C SER A 400 13.72 3.47 9.79
N ALA A 401 12.99 2.37 9.62
CA ALA A 401 11.85 2.02 10.45
C ALA A 401 12.26 1.84 11.92
N CYS A 402 13.36 1.13 12.19
CA CYS A 402 13.88 0.96 13.55
C CYS A 402 14.30 2.29 14.19
N ASN A 403 14.85 3.23 13.44
CA ASN A 403 15.17 4.57 13.92
C ASN A 403 13.90 5.37 14.27
N ILE A 404 12.83 5.20 13.48
CA ILE A 404 11.52 5.80 13.78
C ILE A 404 10.96 5.19 15.06
N TYR A 405 11.00 3.84 15.24
CA TYR A 405 10.55 3.17 16.46
C TYR A 405 11.23 3.71 17.71
N ASN A 406 12.56 3.89 17.66
CA ASN A 406 13.31 4.51 18.75
C ASN A 406 12.84 5.95 19.03
N THR A 407 12.54 6.71 17.99
CA THR A 407 12.11 8.13 18.10
C THR A 407 10.74 8.28 18.72
N ILE A 408 9.79 7.38 18.37
CA ILE A 408 8.43 7.40 18.89
C ILE A 408 8.26 6.60 20.20
N GLY A 409 9.34 6.00 20.72
CA GLY A 409 9.32 5.24 21.97
C GLY A 409 8.67 3.85 21.87
N MET A 410 8.63 3.27 20.68
CA MET A 410 8.18 1.90 20.47
C MET A 410 9.24 0.91 20.98
N ASP A 411 8.81 -0.23 21.55
CA ASP A 411 9.72 -1.23 22.09
C ASP A 411 10.64 -1.84 21.02
N SER A 412 11.86 -2.22 21.41
CA SER A 412 12.87 -2.77 20.51
C SER A 412 12.56 -4.18 19.97
N ASP A 413 11.66 -4.93 20.61
CA ASP A 413 11.40 -6.33 20.24
C ASP A 413 10.86 -6.45 18.82
N TYR A 414 9.95 -5.55 18.43
CA TYR A 414 9.46 -5.53 17.06
C TYR A 414 10.55 -5.14 16.05
N GLY A 415 11.37 -4.14 16.39
CA GLY A 415 12.53 -3.76 15.59
C GLY A 415 13.53 -4.91 15.39
N ASN A 416 13.79 -5.68 16.45
CA ASN A 416 14.66 -6.87 16.37
C ASN A 416 14.05 -7.96 15.48
N CYS A 417 12.74 -8.19 15.59
CA CYS A 417 12.01 -9.15 14.78
C CYS A 417 12.14 -8.85 13.27
N ILE A 418 11.91 -7.61 12.85
CA ILE A 418 12.02 -7.24 11.43
C ILE A 418 13.46 -7.26 10.91
N ARG A 419 14.46 -6.96 11.77
CA ARG A 419 15.87 -7.11 11.40
C ARG A 419 16.27 -8.57 11.16
N GLN A 420 15.81 -9.49 12.02
CA GLN A 420 16.06 -10.93 11.85
C GLN A 420 15.45 -11.46 10.56
N PHE A 421 14.20 -11.07 10.29
CA PHE A 421 13.52 -11.45 9.05
C PHE A 421 14.27 -10.94 7.83
N ALA A 422 14.55 -9.62 7.77
CA ALA A 422 15.26 -8.99 6.66
C ALA A 422 16.69 -9.57 6.44
N LYS A 423 17.38 -9.93 7.52
CA LYS A 423 18.71 -10.57 7.42
C LYS A 423 18.63 -11.93 6.71
N LEU A 424 17.63 -12.77 7.05
CA LEU A 424 17.42 -14.05 6.37
C LEU A 424 16.98 -13.85 4.92
N GLU A 425 16.04 -12.97 4.68
CA GLU A 425 15.57 -12.64 3.34
C GLU A 425 16.72 -12.19 2.43
N THR A 426 17.45 -11.16 2.85
CA THR A 426 18.62 -10.66 2.08
C THR A 426 19.68 -11.72 1.90
N SER A 427 19.94 -12.57 2.90
CA SER A 427 20.91 -13.65 2.77
C SER A 427 20.46 -14.70 1.76
N GLY A 428 19.17 -15.03 1.73
CA GLY A 428 18.57 -15.92 0.72
C GLY A 428 18.69 -15.34 -0.69
N GLN A 429 18.35 -14.05 -0.85
CA GLN A 429 18.48 -13.33 -2.12
C GLN A 429 19.93 -13.33 -2.63
N VAL A 430 20.90 -13.05 -1.77
CA VAL A 430 22.33 -13.04 -2.13
C VAL A 430 22.83 -14.45 -2.48
N ALA A 431 22.45 -15.46 -1.73
CA ALA A 431 22.86 -16.85 -1.99
C ALA A 431 22.33 -17.35 -3.35
N ASN A 432 21.15 -16.87 -3.73
CA ASN A 432 20.46 -17.27 -4.95
C ASN A 432 20.67 -16.30 -6.13
N SER A 433 21.53 -15.29 -6.00
CA SER A 433 21.73 -14.20 -6.97
C SER A 433 22.40 -14.59 -8.28
N GLY A 434 22.16 -15.77 -8.78
CA GLY A 434 22.55 -16.16 -10.13
C GLY A 434 21.50 -15.72 -11.16
N ASN A 435 21.77 -14.68 -11.95
CA ASN A 435 20.98 -14.27 -13.14
C ASN A 435 19.52 -13.81 -12.89
N ASN A 436 19.34 -12.65 -12.32
CA ASN A 436 18.03 -12.08 -12.00
C ASN A 436 17.46 -11.13 -13.07
N SER A 437 17.91 -11.24 -14.30
CA SER A 437 17.34 -10.49 -15.42
C SER A 437 16.54 -11.44 -16.29
N PRO A 438 15.29 -11.12 -16.66
CA PRO A 438 14.53 -11.89 -17.65
C PRO A 438 15.34 -12.11 -18.92
N LEU A 439 16.24 -11.21 -19.21
CA LEU A 439 17.03 -11.13 -20.42
C LEU A 439 18.26 -12.04 -20.38
N SER A 440 18.80 -12.39 -19.23
CA SER A 440 19.89 -13.37 -19.14
C SER A 440 19.45 -14.76 -19.61
N SER A 441 18.21 -15.15 -19.31
CA SER A 441 17.61 -16.38 -19.82
C SER A 441 17.28 -16.28 -21.31
N LEU A 442 16.80 -15.12 -21.77
CA LEU A 442 16.45 -14.84 -23.16
C LEU A 442 17.65 -14.98 -24.10
N PHE A 443 18.86 -14.61 -23.65
CA PHE A 443 20.08 -14.58 -24.47
C PHE A 443 21.05 -15.73 -24.17
N GLY A 444 20.66 -16.71 -23.36
CA GLY A 444 21.51 -17.86 -23.04
C GLY A 444 22.81 -17.48 -22.29
N MET A 445 22.82 -16.33 -21.64
CA MET A 445 23.91 -15.92 -20.77
C MET A 445 23.82 -16.67 -19.43
N VAL A 446 24.15 -17.94 -19.43
CA VAL A 446 24.38 -18.69 -18.21
C VAL A 446 25.66 -18.16 -17.59
N SER A 447 25.59 -17.33 -16.55
CA SER A 447 26.78 -17.04 -15.79
C SER A 447 27.13 -18.26 -14.96
N ASP A 448 28.37 -18.68 -15.06
CA ASP A 448 28.93 -19.75 -14.27
C ASP A 448 28.63 -19.53 -12.78
N THR A 449 27.93 -20.49 -12.20
CA THR A 449 27.62 -20.58 -10.78
C THR A 449 28.79 -20.17 -9.92
N VAL A 450 28.59 -19.20 -9.06
CA VAL A 450 29.48 -18.92 -7.93
C VAL A 450 29.42 -20.16 -7.02
N SER A 451 30.40 -21.04 -7.14
CA SER A 451 30.57 -22.20 -6.28
C SER A 451 30.67 -21.72 -4.82
N SER A 452 29.83 -22.29 -3.98
CA SER A 452 29.83 -22.19 -2.52
C SER A 452 31.22 -22.01 -1.93
N GLY A 453 31.50 -20.85 -1.35
CA GLY A 453 32.67 -20.79 -0.48
C GLY A 453 33.41 -19.48 -0.29
N ASN A 454 32.81 -18.29 -0.29
CA ASN A 454 33.48 -17.13 0.32
C ASN A 454 32.51 -16.04 0.75
N ILE A 455 32.37 -15.93 2.05
CA ILE A 455 31.51 -14.96 2.76
C ILE A 455 31.93 -13.48 2.52
N ASP A 456 33.17 -13.22 2.09
CA ASP A 456 33.68 -11.88 1.80
C ASP A 456 33.11 -11.25 0.51
N ILE A 457 32.45 -12.02 -0.33
CA ILE A 457 31.80 -11.54 -1.57
C ILE A 457 30.44 -10.89 -1.24
N ILE A 458 29.81 -11.30 -0.13
CA ILE A 458 28.48 -10.83 0.29
C ILE A 458 28.43 -9.31 0.48
N GLY A 459 29.44 -8.73 1.11
CA GLY A 459 29.47 -7.26 1.33
C GLY A 459 29.54 -6.41 0.05
N GLY A 460 30.21 -6.94 -0.99
CA GLY A 460 30.30 -6.25 -2.29
C GLY A 460 29.03 -6.40 -3.14
N LEU A 461 28.39 -7.56 -3.08
CA LEU A 461 27.15 -7.87 -3.79
C LEU A 461 25.96 -7.15 -3.19
N ILE A 462 25.88 -7.05 -1.85
CA ILE A 462 24.82 -6.33 -1.14
C ILE A 462 24.76 -4.85 -1.60
N ASN A 463 25.91 -4.20 -1.76
CA ASN A 463 25.97 -2.82 -2.25
C ASN A 463 25.50 -2.68 -3.71
N THR A 464 25.66 -3.72 -4.52
CA THR A 464 25.20 -3.73 -5.91
C THR A 464 23.70 -4.03 -5.99
N PHE A 465 23.19 -4.90 -5.11
CA PHE A 465 21.79 -5.31 -5.02
C PHE A 465 20.86 -4.22 -4.47
N MET A 466 21.34 -3.45 -3.51
CA MET A 466 20.56 -2.39 -2.84
C MET A 466 20.45 -1.10 -3.66
N GLY A 467 20.99 -1.11 -4.89
CA GLY A 467 21.04 0.08 -5.76
C GLY A 467 22.01 1.13 -5.23
N ASN A 468 22.58 1.92 -6.13
CA ASN A 468 23.58 2.98 -5.86
C ASN A 468 23.07 4.16 -4.99
N SER A 469 22.04 4.00 -4.17
CA SER A 469 21.64 5.01 -3.20
C SER A 469 22.56 4.92 -1.97
N ALA A 470 23.60 5.72 -1.96
CA ALA A 470 24.62 5.83 -0.91
C ALA A 470 24.08 6.28 0.47
N GLU A 471 22.75 6.34 0.67
CA GLU A 471 22.10 6.87 1.87
C GLU A 471 21.31 5.82 2.68
N LYS A 472 21.19 4.56 2.23
CA LYS A 472 20.41 3.54 2.95
C LYS A 472 21.35 2.59 3.67
N SER A 473 21.26 2.58 5.01
CA SER A 473 22.00 1.68 5.89
C SER A 473 21.53 0.22 5.69
N ILE A 474 22.44 -0.72 5.91
CA ILE A 474 22.18 -2.16 5.97
C ILE A 474 22.62 -2.72 7.33
N ASP A 475 22.51 -1.91 8.40
CA ASP A 475 22.98 -2.27 9.73
C ASP A 475 22.27 -3.50 10.29
N TYR A 476 21.04 -3.80 9.83
CA TYR A 476 20.31 -5.02 10.20
C TYR A 476 21.08 -6.30 9.84
N MET A 477 21.97 -6.27 8.84
CA MET A 477 22.84 -7.42 8.51
C MET A 477 23.86 -7.73 9.60
N ASN A 478 24.18 -6.74 10.44
CA ASN A 478 25.08 -6.88 11.58
C ASN A 478 24.35 -7.37 12.86
N ASP A 479 23.04 -7.59 12.78
CA ASP A 479 22.28 -8.14 13.89
C ASP A 479 22.83 -9.48 14.35
N THR A 480 23.14 -9.60 15.65
CA THR A 480 23.76 -10.77 16.26
C THR A 480 22.77 -11.70 16.97
N SER A 481 21.50 -11.35 17.01
CA SER A 481 20.44 -12.15 17.63
C SER A 481 20.19 -13.47 16.90
N ILE A 482 20.54 -13.51 15.60
CA ILE A 482 20.65 -14.74 14.82
C ILE A 482 22.07 -14.85 14.25
N SER A 483 22.73 -15.99 14.48
CA SER A 483 24.10 -16.20 14.02
C SER A 483 24.16 -16.33 12.50
N GLN A 484 25.25 -15.86 11.89
CA GLN A 484 25.46 -16.03 10.44
C GLN A 484 25.55 -17.51 10.05
N GLU A 485 26.06 -18.36 10.94
CA GLU A 485 26.12 -19.82 10.74
C GLU A 485 24.70 -20.41 10.60
N SER A 486 23.78 -20.05 11.51
CA SER A 486 22.39 -20.49 11.45
C SER A 486 21.66 -19.98 10.19
N VAL A 487 21.93 -18.74 9.78
CA VAL A 487 21.40 -18.18 8.53
C VAL A 487 21.89 -18.96 7.33
N ASN A 488 23.19 -19.21 7.23
CA ASN A 488 23.79 -19.95 6.12
C ASN A 488 23.30 -21.41 6.07
N GLU A 489 23.15 -22.04 7.24
CA GLU A 489 22.60 -23.40 7.33
C GLU A 489 21.16 -23.42 6.80
N TYR A 490 20.31 -22.50 7.24
CA TYR A 490 18.93 -22.42 6.79
C TYR A 490 18.82 -22.20 5.27
N VAL A 491 19.51 -21.18 4.75
CA VAL A 491 19.48 -20.84 3.32
C VAL A 491 19.98 -22.00 2.46
N SER A 492 21.00 -22.75 2.92
CA SER A 492 21.50 -23.91 2.17
C SER A 492 20.51 -25.08 2.11
N GLN A 493 19.61 -25.21 3.09
CA GLN A 493 18.57 -26.25 3.14
C GLN A 493 17.27 -25.84 2.42
N LYS A 494 16.99 -24.55 2.35
CA LYS A 494 15.79 -23.95 1.74
C LYS A 494 16.19 -23.12 0.52
N PHE A 495 16.82 -23.77 -0.42
CA PHE A 495 17.34 -23.15 -1.65
C PHE A 495 16.43 -23.50 -2.82
N PHE A 496 15.96 -22.46 -3.54
CA PHE A 496 15.25 -22.66 -4.80
C PHE A 496 16.25 -22.87 -5.94
N ASP A 497 16.20 -24.05 -6.55
CA ASP A 497 17.09 -24.41 -7.65
C ASP A 497 16.49 -24.03 -8.99
N SER A 498 16.85 -22.85 -9.49
CA SER A 498 16.38 -22.33 -10.78
C SER A 498 16.80 -23.17 -11.99
N SER A 499 17.74 -24.10 -11.84
CA SER A 499 18.10 -25.03 -12.92
C SER A 499 16.97 -26.00 -13.28
N ASN A 500 15.94 -26.11 -12.44
CA ASN A 500 14.72 -26.87 -12.73
C ASN A 500 13.70 -26.11 -13.60
N LEU A 501 13.91 -24.83 -13.87
CA LEU A 501 12.99 -24.00 -14.67
C LEU A 501 13.17 -24.22 -16.18
N VAL A 502 13.06 -25.47 -16.60
CA VAL A 502 13.28 -25.96 -17.97
C VAL A 502 11.96 -26.48 -18.52
N TRP A 503 11.63 -26.10 -19.74
CA TRP A 503 10.47 -26.63 -20.44
C TRP A 503 10.74 -28.01 -21.04
N GLU A 504 9.90 -28.98 -20.70
CA GLU A 504 9.81 -30.26 -21.35
C GLU A 504 8.66 -30.22 -22.37
N GLN A 505 8.68 -31.13 -23.35
CA GLN A 505 7.66 -31.22 -24.38
C GLN A 505 7.16 -32.66 -24.54
N ASN A 506 5.86 -32.83 -24.62
CA ASN A 506 5.20 -34.08 -24.93
C ASN A 506 4.16 -33.90 -26.05
N GLU A 507 3.30 -34.90 -26.29
CA GLU A 507 2.26 -34.84 -27.31
C GLU A 507 1.17 -33.76 -27.07
N ASN A 508 1.06 -33.24 -25.82
CA ASN A 508 0.09 -32.21 -25.43
C ASN A 508 0.68 -30.80 -25.43
N GLY A 509 2.01 -30.65 -25.64
CA GLY A 509 2.69 -29.35 -25.65
C GLY A 509 3.80 -29.25 -24.63
N TYR A 510 4.11 -28.01 -24.23
CA TYR A 510 5.12 -27.73 -23.21
C TYR A 510 4.58 -27.93 -21.80
N PHE A 511 5.43 -28.41 -20.91
CA PHE A 511 5.16 -28.48 -19.48
C PHE A 511 6.43 -28.30 -18.68
N MET A 512 6.33 -27.89 -17.41
CA MET A 512 7.45 -27.79 -16.48
C MET A 512 7.15 -28.57 -15.22
N SER A 513 8.04 -29.49 -14.88
CA SER A 513 7.92 -30.31 -13.68
C SER A 513 8.94 -29.86 -12.64
N LEU A 514 8.47 -29.49 -11.46
CA LEU A 514 9.30 -29.18 -10.31
C LEU A 514 9.06 -30.23 -9.22
N PRO A 515 10.13 -30.62 -8.47
CA PRO A 515 9.95 -31.42 -7.26
C PRO A 515 9.02 -30.70 -6.26
N GLU A 516 8.22 -31.44 -5.50
CA GLU A 516 7.30 -30.89 -4.48
C GLU A 516 8.03 -29.94 -3.51
N SER A 517 9.25 -30.31 -3.07
CA SER A 517 10.07 -29.46 -2.20
C SER A 517 10.52 -28.13 -2.83
N GLN A 518 10.48 -28.00 -4.15
CA GLN A 518 10.75 -26.74 -4.86
C GLN A 518 9.46 -25.92 -5.00
N TRP A 519 8.33 -26.58 -5.28
CA TRP A 519 7.02 -25.91 -5.27
C TRP A 519 6.70 -25.28 -3.91
N GLU A 520 7.06 -25.92 -2.80
CA GLU A 520 6.90 -25.38 -1.45
C GLU A 520 7.66 -24.07 -1.21
N LEU A 521 8.65 -23.75 -2.03
CA LEU A 521 9.43 -22.51 -1.94
C LEU A 521 8.90 -21.39 -2.85
N VAL A 522 7.89 -21.65 -3.68
CA VAL A 522 7.35 -20.67 -4.63
C VAL A 522 6.18 -19.92 -4.01
N HIS A 523 6.25 -18.60 -3.97
CA HIS A 523 5.16 -17.73 -3.56
C HIS A 523 4.32 -17.27 -4.75
N LYS A 524 4.96 -16.93 -5.87
CA LYS A 524 4.27 -16.31 -7.00
C LYS A 524 4.81 -16.82 -8.33
N ILE A 525 3.92 -16.90 -9.31
CA ILE A 525 4.23 -17.17 -10.71
C ILE A 525 3.53 -16.12 -11.54
N ASP A 526 4.26 -15.48 -12.45
CA ASP A 526 3.73 -14.53 -13.43
C ASP A 526 4.19 -14.93 -14.84
N LEU A 527 3.33 -14.80 -15.83
CA LEU A 527 3.68 -14.83 -17.24
C LEU A 527 4.19 -13.46 -17.67
N ASN A 528 5.33 -13.43 -18.37
CA ASN A 528 5.84 -12.25 -19.05
C ASN A 528 5.89 -12.51 -20.55
N MET A 529 5.36 -11.60 -21.34
CA MET A 529 5.37 -11.66 -22.78
C MET A 529 6.26 -10.55 -23.36
N PHE A 530 7.18 -10.93 -24.24
CA PHE A 530 8.02 -10.04 -25.02
C PHE A 530 7.66 -10.16 -26.50
N TYR A 531 7.50 -9.03 -27.18
CA TYR A 531 7.19 -8.96 -28.61
C TYR A 531 8.38 -8.36 -29.38
N ASP A 532 8.83 -9.06 -30.42
CA ASP A 532 9.88 -8.57 -31.32
C ASP A 532 9.26 -7.63 -32.38
N ASP A 533 9.61 -6.35 -32.33
CA ASP A 533 9.15 -5.32 -33.28
C ASP A 533 10.07 -5.17 -34.52
N GLY A 534 11.11 -6.02 -34.63
CA GLY A 534 12.12 -5.98 -35.68
C GLY A 534 13.32 -5.11 -35.36
N SER A 535 13.35 -4.42 -34.21
CA SER A 535 14.47 -3.63 -33.71
C SER A 535 14.93 -4.06 -32.33
N GLY A 536 14.11 -4.77 -31.61
CA GLY A 536 14.33 -5.31 -30.26
C GLY A 536 13.06 -5.88 -29.67
N TYR A 537 13.04 -6.03 -28.35
CA TYR A 537 11.93 -6.61 -27.62
C TYR A 537 11.14 -5.56 -26.83
N ILE A 538 9.85 -5.50 -27.07
CA ILE A 538 8.87 -4.76 -26.25
C ILE A 538 8.44 -5.68 -25.11
N ASP A 539 8.57 -5.21 -23.87
CA ASP A 539 8.04 -5.88 -22.68
C ASP A 539 6.55 -5.51 -22.52
N LEU A 540 5.69 -6.51 -22.63
CA LEU A 540 4.24 -6.35 -22.46
C LEU A 540 3.78 -6.52 -21.02
N GLY A 541 4.70 -6.72 -20.07
CA GLY A 541 4.43 -6.76 -18.64
C GLY A 541 4.21 -8.16 -18.07
N LEU A 542 3.54 -8.22 -16.93
CA LEU A 542 3.42 -9.42 -16.09
C LEU A 542 1.96 -9.68 -15.76
N ASP A 543 1.48 -10.88 -16.12
CA ASP A 543 0.15 -11.32 -15.76
C ASP A 543 0.19 -12.67 -15.04
N ASN A 544 -0.81 -12.96 -14.21
CA ASN A 544 -0.91 -14.18 -13.42
C ASN A 544 -1.64 -15.31 -14.18
N ILE A 545 -1.30 -15.51 -15.45
CA ILE A 545 -1.91 -16.52 -16.33
C ILE A 545 -1.03 -17.78 -16.38
N TYR A 546 -1.52 -18.87 -15.84
CA TYR A 546 -0.89 -20.19 -15.90
C TYR A 546 -1.90 -21.29 -15.58
N ASP A 547 -1.56 -22.53 -15.91
CA ASP A 547 -2.37 -23.71 -15.61
C ASP A 547 -1.49 -24.85 -15.09
N PHE A 548 -2.13 -25.87 -14.52
CA PHE A 548 -1.47 -27.10 -14.12
C PHE A 548 -2.19 -28.32 -14.71
N ASP A 549 -1.43 -29.28 -15.16
CA ASP A 549 -1.98 -30.58 -15.58
C ASP A 549 -2.40 -31.45 -14.38
N SER A 550 -2.97 -32.62 -14.67
CA SER A 550 -3.39 -33.58 -13.63
C SER A 550 -2.24 -34.14 -12.78
N ASP A 551 -1.02 -34.03 -13.26
CA ASP A 551 0.20 -34.51 -12.60
C ASP A 551 0.89 -33.40 -11.79
N GLY A 552 0.34 -32.18 -11.80
CA GLY A 552 0.85 -31.01 -11.09
C GLY A 552 2.00 -30.28 -11.79
N ASN A 553 2.17 -30.50 -13.10
CA ASN A 553 3.15 -29.77 -13.89
C ASN A 553 2.58 -28.45 -14.36
N LEU A 554 3.39 -27.40 -14.37
CA LEU A 554 3.00 -26.11 -14.92
C LEU A 554 2.85 -26.19 -16.44
N ILE A 555 1.71 -25.75 -16.95
CA ILE A 555 1.41 -25.65 -18.38
C ILE A 555 1.46 -24.17 -18.79
N PRO A 556 2.29 -23.79 -19.76
CA PRO A 556 2.38 -22.41 -20.21
C PRO A 556 1.14 -22.04 -21.03
N ASP A 557 0.73 -20.78 -20.92
CA ASP A 557 -0.14 -20.17 -21.91
C ASP A 557 0.71 -19.77 -23.11
N THR A 558 0.46 -20.37 -24.25
CA THR A 558 1.18 -20.11 -25.51
C THR A 558 0.31 -19.43 -26.55
N ASP A 559 -0.89 -19.00 -26.18
CA ASP A 559 -1.69 -18.21 -27.08
C ASP A 559 -1.13 -16.78 -27.18
N ARG A 560 -0.99 -16.25 -28.38
CA ARG A 560 -0.35 -14.93 -28.63
C ARG A 560 -1.26 -13.76 -28.27
N ASN A 561 -2.26 -13.96 -27.42
CA ASN A 561 -3.18 -12.90 -27.01
C ASN A 561 -2.66 -12.17 -25.77
N TRP A 562 -2.77 -10.86 -25.79
CA TRP A 562 -2.41 -10.00 -24.68
C TRP A 562 -3.45 -8.91 -24.45
N LEU A 563 -3.44 -8.33 -23.27
CA LEU A 563 -4.34 -7.26 -22.90
C LEU A 563 -4.22 -6.07 -23.85
N ALA A 564 -5.34 -5.53 -24.27
CA ALA A 564 -5.42 -4.39 -25.18
C ALA A 564 -6.49 -3.39 -24.71
N ILE A 565 -6.20 -2.13 -24.91
CA ILE A 565 -7.13 -1.01 -24.73
C ILE A 565 -7.52 -0.48 -26.10
N ASN A 566 -8.80 -0.50 -26.42
CA ASN A 566 -9.34 -0.14 -27.75
C ASN A 566 -8.62 -0.88 -28.91
N GLY A 567 -8.20 -2.13 -28.68
CA GLY A 567 -7.53 -2.96 -29.68
C GLY A 567 -6.02 -2.72 -29.78
N GLN A 568 -5.44 -1.78 -29.03
CA GLN A 568 -3.99 -1.57 -28.96
C GLN A 568 -3.45 -2.42 -27.81
N PRO A 569 -2.56 -3.42 -28.05
CA PRO A 569 -1.83 -4.12 -26.98
C PRO A 569 -1.08 -3.13 -26.09
N VAL A 570 -1.06 -3.39 -24.79
CA VAL A 570 -0.45 -2.50 -23.80
C VAL A 570 0.39 -3.29 -22.79
N ALA A 571 1.38 -2.68 -22.21
CA ALA A 571 2.09 -3.28 -21.08
C ALA A 571 1.17 -3.32 -19.86
N TYR A 572 0.93 -4.53 -19.33
CA TYR A 572 0.04 -4.76 -18.19
C TYR A 572 0.79 -5.43 -17.06
N TYR A 573 0.53 -4.98 -15.84
CA TYR A 573 1.13 -5.53 -14.63
C TYR A 573 0.05 -5.89 -13.62
N HIS A 574 -0.16 -7.19 -13.39
CA HIS A 574 -1.05 -7.68 -12.34
C HIS A 574 -0.53 -7.29 -10.96
N THR A 575 -1.41 -6.79 -10.08
CA THR A 575 -1.06 -6.37 -8.73
C THR A 575 -1.74 -7.18 -7.63
N ASP A 576 -3.03 -7.42 -7.74
CA ASP A 576 -3.79 -8.06 -6.66
C ASP A 576 -4.98 -8.86 -7.20
N THR A 577 -5.28 -9.95 -6.51
CA THR A 577 -6.51 -10.71 -6.70
C THR A 577 -7.18 -10.91 -5.35
N THR A 578 -8.43 -10.46 -5.23
CA THR A 578 -9.27 -10.62 -4.05
C THR A 578 -10.44 -11.53 -4.40
N GLU A 579 -10.70 -12.56 -3.59
CA GLU A 579 -11.83 -13.48 -3.75
C GLU A 579 -12.68 -13.49 -2.48
N ILE A 580 -14.01 -13.43 -2.65
CA ILE A 580 -14.99 -13.49 -1.57
C ILE A 580 -16.14 -14.40 -2.00
N GLY A 581 -16.10 -15.66 -1.55
CA GLY A 581 -17.06 -16.65 -2.02
C GLY A 581 -16.95 -16.86 -3.53
N ASP A 582 -18.02 -16.60 -4.26
CA ASP A 582 -18.06 -16.70 -5.72
C ASP A 582 -17.70 -15.40 -6.46
N ASN A 583 -17.37 -14.34 -5.71
CA ASN A 583 -16.99 -13.04 -6.27
C ASN A 583 -15.48 -12.90 -6.31
N TYR A 584 -14.98 -12.25 -7.35
CA TYR A 584 -13.56 -11.88 -7.47
C TYR A 584 -13.40 -10.43 -7.87
N THR A 585 -12.26 -9.86 -7.51
CA THR A 585 -11.75 -8.58 -8.03
C THR A 585 -10.27 -8.77 -8.34
N ILE A 586 -9.90 -8.57 -9.60
CA ILE A 586 -8.52 -8.58 -10.06
C ILE A 586 -8.13 -7.14 -10.37
N SER A 587 -6.97 -6.72 -9.93
CA SER A 587 -6.42 -5.39 -10.18
C SER A 587 -5.05 -5.48 -10.84
N GLY A 588 -4.78 -4.55 -11.73
CA GLY A 588 -3.48 -4.36 -12.34
C GLY A 588 -3.35 -2.94 -12.87
N TYR A 589 -2.22 -2.63 -13.47
CA TYR A 589 -2.04 -1.31 -14.05
C TYR A 589 -1.37 -1.35 -15.43
N VAL A 590 -1.59 -0.28 -16.18
CA VAL A 590 -0.96 -0.01 -17.49
C VAL A 590 -0.22 1.33 -17.40
N PRO A 591 1.10 1.37 -17.57
CA PRO A 591 1.87 2.61 -17.64
C PRO A 591 1.45 3.46 -18.85
N ALA A 592 1.23 4.75 -18.63
CA ALA A 592 0.82 5.66 -19.70
C ALA A 592 1.24 7.11 -19.42
N MET A 593 1.11 7.95 -20.45
CA MET A 593 1.09 9.41 -20.30
C MET A 593 -0.34 9.88 -20.49
N LEU A 594 -0.92 10.52 -19.50
CA LEU A 594 -2.24 11.14 -19.56
C LEU A 594 -2.05 12.66 -19.72
N ASN A 595 -2.42 13.20 -20.88
CA ASN A 595 -2.21 14.61 -21.21
C ASN A 595 -0.75 15.09 -21.04
N GLY A 596 0.22 14.16 -21.18
CA GLY A 596 1.63 14.41 -21.00
C GLY A 596 2.19 14.20 -19.58
N ASP A 597 1.35 13.89 -18.59
CA ASP A 597 1.78 13.50 -17.24
C ASP A 597 1.90 11.97 -17.14
N ARG A 598 2.98 11.48 -16.51
CA ARG A 598 3.19 10.05 -16.31
C ARG A 598 2.23 9.48 -15.26
N VAL A 599 1.52 8.43 -15.62
CA VAL A 599 0.52 7.79 -14.77
C VAL A 599 0.53 6.27 -14.93
N ASN A 600 -0.04 5.59 -13.97
CA ASN A 600 -0.46 4.19 -14.07
C ASN A 600 -2.00 4.15 -14.18
N LEU A 601 -2.52 3.68 -15.30
CA LEU A 601 -3.96 3.42 -15.48
C LEU A 601 -4.32 2.19 -14.65
N ILE A 602 -5.20 2.32 -13.69
CA ILE A 602 -5.62 1.19 -12.84
C ILE A 602 -6.76 0.45 -13.53
N LEU A 603 -6.52 -0.82 -13.84
CA LEU A 603 -7.47 -1.73 -14.42
C LEU A 603 -8.08 -2.61 -13.33
N VAL A 604 -9.39 -2.82 -13.42
CA VAL A 604 -10.13 -3.69 -12.50
C VAL A 604 -11.03 -4.63 -13.30
N PHE A 605 -10.99 -5.90 -12.93
CA PHE A 605 -11.84 -6.97 -13.47
C PHE A 605 -12.64 -7.54 -12.31
N ASP A 606 -13.94 -7.70 -12.50
CA ASP A 606 -14.85 -8.26 -11.50
C ASP A 606 -15.98 -9.07 -12.15
N ASN A 607 -16.84 -9.68 -11.35
CA ASN A 607 -17.95 -10.50 -11.85
C ASN A 607 -18.93 -9.72 -12.75
N GLU A 608 -19.08 -8.40 -12.52
CA GLU A 608 -19.96 -7.55 -13.34
C GLU A 608 -19.25 -7.10 -14.61
N ASN A 609 -17.92 -6.95 -14.57
CA ASN A 609 -17.08 -6.47 -15.65
C ASN A 609 -15.92 -7.46 -15.90
N PRO A 610 -16.21 -8.65 -16.44
CA PRO A 610 -15.19 -9.69 -16.63
C PRO A 610 -14.15 -9.33 -17.70
N ASN A 611 -14.44 -8.37 -18.58
CA ASN A 611 -13.48 -7.85 -19.56
C ASN A 611 -12.63 -6.70 -18.97
N GLY A 612 -12.97 -6.23 -17.78
CA GLY A 612 -12.27 -5.15 -17.13
C GLY A 612 -12.73 -3.74 -17.50
N TYR A 613 -12.33 -2.78 -16.70
CA TYR A 613 -12.51 -1.34 -16.94
C TYR A 613 -11.36 -0.55 -16.29
N ILE A 614 -11.17 0.68 -16.73
CA ILE A 614 -10.20 1.60 -16.11
C ILE A 614 -10.89 2.30 -14.93
N ALA A 615 -10.42 2.02 -13.71
CA ALA A 615 -10.94 2.64 -12.50
C ALA A 615 -10.41 4.07 -12.29
N GLY A 616 -9.36 4.45 -13.00
CA GLY A 616 -8.74 5.78 -12.99
C GLY A 616 -7.25 5.74 -13.29
N ALA A 617 -6.56 6.83 -13.00
CA ALA A 617 -5.12 6.95 -13.20
C ALA A 617 -4.41 7.38 -11.91
N SER A 618 -3.32 6.74 -11.53
CA SER A 618 -2.46 7.11 -10.39
C SER A 618 -1.22 7.82 -10.91
N THR A 619 -0.82 8.94 -10.30
CA THR A 619 0.44 9.60 -10.66
C THR A 619 1.61 8.64 -10.41
N ASP A 620 2.52 8.55 -11.37
CA ASP A 620 3.77 7.81 -11.23
C ASP A 620 4.92 8.82 -11.08
N TYR A 621 5.40 9.00 -9.83
CA TYR A 621 6.49 9.92 -9.55
C TYR A 621 7.83 9.35 -10.02
N VAL A 622 8.53 10.09 -10.85
CA VAL A 622 9.82 9.68 -11.43
C VAL A 622 10.95 10.06 -10.48
N GLY A 623 11.84 9.11 -10.22
CA GLY A 623 13.04 9.34 -9.42
C GLY A 623 12.75 9.54 -7.93
N ASN A 624 13.50 10.41 -7.26
CA ASN A 624 13.35 10.72 -5.83
C ASN A 624 12.51 12.00 -5.61
N GLU A 625 11.41 12.17 -6.32
CA GLU A 625 10.58 13.37 -6.22
C GLU A 625 9.90 13.47 -4.85
N THR A 626 9.37 12.37 -4.36
CA THR A 626 8.79 12.25 -3.02
C THR A 626 8.83 10.80 -2.55
N ASP A 627 8.90 10.59 -1.23
CA ASP A 627 8.77 9.28 -0.60
C ASP A 627 7.31 8.98 -0.19
N THR A 628 6.38 9.91 -0.39
CA THR A 628 4.95 9.69 -0.13
C THR A 628 4.26 9.06 -1.34
N ILE A 629 3.14 8.40 -1.08
CA ILE A 629 2.33 7.73 -2.09
C ILE A 629 1.20 8.67 -2.51
N PRO A 630 0.97 8.85 -3.82
CA PRO A 630 -0.07 9.74 -4.30
C PRO A 630 -1.45 9.26 -3.84
N LYS A 631 -2.31 10.21 -3.42
CA LYS A 631 -3.75 9.97 -3.45
C LYS A 631 -4.11 9.57 -4.88
N SER A 632 -4.83 8.49 -5.05
CA SER A 632 -5.27 8.09 -6.37
C SER A 632 -6.51 8.91 -6.73
N LEU A 633 -6.67 9.43 -7.78
CA LEU A 633 -6.69 9.23 -9.18
C LEU A 633 -7.37 10.37 -9.88
N THR A 634 -6.75 10.82 -10.87
CA THR A 634 -7.36 11.69 -11.85
C THR A 634 -8.44 10.92 -12.60
N GLU A 635 -9.64 11.49 -12.72
CA GLU A 635 -10.64 10.98 -13.68
C GLU A 635 -10.05 11.07 -15.09
N ILE A 636 -10.27 10.02 -15.88
CA ILE A 636 -9.94 10.05 -17.31
C ILE A 636 -11.18 10.53 -18.04
N ASN A 637 -11.08 11.65 -18.73
CA ASN A 637 -12.19 12.30 -19.39
C ASN A 637 -12.19 12.06 -20.89
N VAL A 638 -13.37 12.04 -21.49
CA VAL A 638 -13.50 12.03 -22.96
C VAL A 638 -12.76 13.23 -23.55
N GLY A 639 -11.88 12.95 -24.49
CA GLY A 639 -11.04 13.95 -25.14
C GLY A 639 -9.64 14.10 -24.56
N ASP A 640 -9.35 13.50 -23.40
CA ASP A 640 -7.97 13.38 -22.92
C ASP A 640 -7.09 12.60 -23.90
N THR A 641 -5.78 12.81 -23.84
CA THR A 641 -4.80 12.06 -24.64
C THR A 641 -4.10 11.02 -23.79
N LEU A 642 -3.96 9.81 -24.33
CA LEU A 642 -3.22 8.71 -23.74
C LEU A 642 -2.13 8.22 -24.71
N ASP A 643 -0.89 8.15 -24.21
CA ASP A 643 0.20 7.43 -24.85
C ASP A 643 0.60 6.28 -23.95
N PHE A 644 0.49 5.05 -24.41
CA PHE A 644 0.85 3.88 -23.62
C PHE A 644 2.36 3.70 -23.59
N VAL A 645 2.88 3.36 -22.42
CA VAL A 645 4.32 3.23 -22.17
C VAL A 645 4.68 1.76 -21.95
N CYS A 646 5.77 1.33 -22.55
CA CYS A 646 6.36 0.00 -22.34
C CYS A 646 7.87 0.11 -22.19
N ASP A 647 8.49 -0.89 -21.60
CA ASP A 647 9.94 -1.03 -21.56
C ASP A 647 10.44 -1.69 -22.85
N PHE A 648 11.59 -1.22 -23.34
CA PHE A 648 12.19 -1.72 -24.56
C PHE A 648 13.62 -2.18 -24.35
N TYR A 649 13.94 -3.32 -24.93
CA TYR A 649 15.22 -3.99 -24.80
C TYR A 649 15.82 -4.30 -26.17
N SER A 650 17.12 -4.04 -26.32
CA SER A 650 17.85 -4.48 -27.52
C SER A 650 18.00 -5.99 -27.56
N TYR A 651 18.35 -6.55 -28.73
CA TYR A 651 18.53 -7.99 -28.91
C TYR A 651 19.64 -8.61 -28.03
N ASP A 652 20.55 -7.83 -27.49
CA ASP A 652 21.56 -8.28 -26.54
C ASP A 652 21.06 -8.23 -25.07
N GLY A 653 19.78 -7.87 -24.87
CA GLY A 653 19.16 -7.84 -23.55
C GLY A 653 19.41 -6.57 -22.75
N THR A 654 20.00 -5.57 -23.36
CA THR A 654 20.23 -4.31 -22.67
C THR A 654 18.95 -3.49 -22.68
N TYR A 655 18.47 -3.10 -21.48
CA TYR A 655 17.40 -2.10 -21.35
C TYR A 655 17.83 -0.79 -22.03
N GLN A 656 16.99 -0.29 -22.90
CA GLN A 656 17.27 0.92 -23.66
C GLN A 656 16.61 2.14 -23.04
N ASP A 657 15.30 2.11 -22.91
CA ASP A 657 14.46 3.15 -22.29
C ASP A 657 13.00 2.69 -22.27
N SER A 658 12.12 3.49 -21.70
CA SER A 658 10.69 3.33 -21.89
C SER A 658 10.25 4.02 -23.18
N TYR A 659 9.45 3.33 -23.99
CA TYR A 659 8.96 3.80 -25.28
C TYR A 659 7.43 3.89 -25.31
N TYR A 660 6.88 4.65 -26.26
CA TYR A 660 5.45 4.65 -26.55
C TYR A 660 5.11 3.46 -27.45
N ILE A 661 4.10 2.70 -27.04
CA ILE A 661 3.56 1.60 -27.83
C ILE A 661 2.28 2.06 -28.54
N GLY A 662 2.24 1.91 -29.87
CA GLY A 662 1.11 2.32 -30.69
C GLY A 662 1.05 3.83 -30.96
N GLU A 663 -0.14 4.28 -31.32
CA GLU A 663 -0.43 5.68 -31.63
C GLU A 663 -1.07 6.39 -30.43
N THR A 664 -0.88 7.71 -30.32
CA THR A 664 -1.59 8.52 -29.31
C THR A 664 -3.10 8.32 -29.43
N MET A 665 -3.74 7.89 -28.35
CA MET A 665 -5.18 7.69 -28.28
C MET A 665 -5.86 8.93 -27.71
N THR A 666 -6.91 9.42 -28.38
CA THR A 666 -7.86 10.34 -27.75
C THR A 666 -8.93 9.51 -27.05
N VAL A 667 -9.14 9.74 -25.77
CA VAL A 667 -10.11 9.00 -24.94
C VAL A 667 -11.52 9.15 -25.52
N PRO A 668 -12.16 8.05 -25.97
CA PRO A 668 -13.52 8.06 -26.50
C PRO A 668 -14.57 8.03 -25.37
N GLU A 669 -15.85 8.13 -25.71
CA GLU A 669 -16.95 7.95 -24.75
C GLU A 669 -16.97 6.54 -24.11
N ASN A 670 -16.50 5.53 -24.84
CA ASN A 670 -16.43 4.15 -24.34
C ASN A 670 -15.05 3.58 -24.62
N ILE A 671 -14.30 3.29 -23.58
CA ILE A 671 -13.04 2.54 -23.65
C ILE A 671 -13.37 1.06 -23.59
N THR A 672 -12.78 0.27 -24.50
CA THR A 672 -12.92 -1.18 -24.49
C THR A 672 -11.61 -1.84 -24.06
N ILE A 673 -11.72 -2.84 -23.18
CA ILE A 673 -10.61 -3.69 -22.78
C ILE A 673 -10.91 -5.09 -23.34
N SER A 674 -9.89 -5.72 -23.92
CA SER A 674 -10.00 -7.04 -24.55
C SER A 674 -8.63 -7.68 -24.65
N ASN A 675 -8.56 -8.96 -24.89
CA ASN A 675 -7.34 -9.62 -25.33
C ASN A 675 -7.31 -9.65 -26.87
N VAL A 676 -6.16 -9.35 -27.45
CA VAL A 676 -5.94 -9.37 -28.88
C VAL A 676 -4.63 -10.08 -29.22
N ASP A 677 -4.56 -10.69 -30.40
CA ASP A 677 -3.31 -11.20 -30.95
C ASP A 677 -2.30 -10.05 -31.11
N VAL A 678 -1.08 -10.22 -30.60
CA VAL A 678 -0.06 -9.15 -30.58
C VAL A 678 0.58 -8.88 -31.93
N GLY A 679 0.28 -9.67 -32.95
CA GLY A 679 0.74 -9.47 -34.34
C GLY A 679 1.65 -10.59 -34.87
N GLU A 680 2.29 -10.35 -36.04
CA GLU A 680 3.07 -11.36 -36.77
C GLU A 680 4.54 -11.48 -36.32
N GLY A 681 5.03 -10.58 -35.43
CA GLY A 681 6.39 -10.61 -34.87
C GLY A 681 6.63 -11.86 -34.00
N GLU A 682 7.88 -12.20 -33.76
CA GLU A 682 8.23 -13.27 -32.81
C GLU A 682 7.77 -12.88 -31.40
N VAL A 683 7.19 -13.82 -30.65
CA VAL A 683 6.81 -13.66 -29.26
C VAL A 683 7.68 -14.58 -28.41
N LYS A 684 8.20 -14.06 -27.31
CA LYS A 684 8.87 -14.85 -26.29
C LYS A 684 8.07 -14.80 -24.99
N LEU A 685 7.71 -16.00 -24.53
CA LEU A 685 6.96 -16.21 -23.30
C LEU A 685 7.91 -16.75 -22.23
N MET A 686 7.89 -16.14 -21.06
CA MET A 686 8.70 -16.54 -19.91
C MET A 686 7.86 -16.51 -18.65
N TYR A 687 8.15 -17.42 -17.73
CA TYR A 687 7.51 -17.39 -16.41
C TYR A 687 8.48 -16.90 -15.37
N ARG A 688 8.05 -15.92 -14.59
CA ARG A 688 8.74 -15.40 -13.43
C ARG A 688 8.25 -16.13 -12.19
N PHE A 689 9.18 -16.70 -11.42
CA PHE A 689 8.92 -17.33 -10.14
C PHE A 689 9.47 -16.45 -9.03
N THR A 690 8.70 -16.22 -7.99
CA THR A 690 9.16 -15.52 -6.78
C THR A 690 9.18 -16.52 -5.63
N ASP A 691 10.31 -16.63 -4.94
CA ASP A 691 10.50 -17.59 -3.85
C ASP A 691 10.20 -17.00 -2.46
N ILE A 692 10.39 -17.81 -1.41
CA ILE A 692 10.19 -17.43 0.01
C ILE A 692 11.11 -16.30 0.48
N TYR A 693 12.15 -15.94 -0.24
CA TYR A 693 13.05 -14.81 0.03
C TYR A 693 12.68 -13.57 -0.82
N ASN A 694 11.53 -13.60 -1.50
CA ASN A 694 11.14 -12.60 -2.49
C ASN A 694 12.20 -12.42 -3.61
N GLN A 695 12.92 -13.50 -3.92
CA GLN A 695 13.89 -13.56 -5.01
C GLN A 695 13.16 -14.01 -6.28
N GLU A 696 13.44 -13.33 -7.39
CA GLU A 696 12.82 -13.61 -8.68
C GLU A 696 13.74 -14.50 -9.55
N TYR A 697 13.13 -15.45 -10.24
CA TYR A 697 13.78 -16.36 -11.19
C TYR A 697 12.96 -16.45 -12.46
N TRP A 698 13.61 -16.69 -13.58
CA TRP A 698 12.98 -16.75 -14.87
C TRP A 698 13.15 -18.11 -15.52
N SER A 699 12.08 -18.64 -16.10
CA SER A 699 12.15 -19.85 -16.92
C SER A 699 12.95 -19.62 -18.20
N GLU A 700 13.31 -20.68 -18.90
CA GLU A 700 13.65 -20.59 -20.31
C GLU A 700 12.47 -19.96 -21.09
N SER A 701 12.78 -19.27 -22.19
CA SER A 701 11.75 -18.72 -23.05
C SER A 701 11.13 -19.77 -23.99
N ILE A 702 9.81 -19.71 -24.16
CA ILE A 702 9.12 -20.35 -25.27
C ILE A 702 8.97 -19.32 -26.38
N THR A 703 9.30 -19.70 -27.61
CA THR A 703 9.17 -18.81 -28.79
C THR A 703 7.98 -19.26 -29.61
N GLU A 704 7.07 -18.31 -29.90
CA GLU A 704 5.86 -18.49 -30.70
C GLU A 704 5.83 -17.54 -31.92
#